data_18198ba3400da6e536819bbf047abb81
#
_entry.id   18198ba3400da6e536819bbf047abb81
#
_cell.length_a   1.000
_cell.length_b   1.000
_cell.length_c   1.000
_cell.angle_alpha   90.00
_cell.angle_beta   90.00
_cell.angle_gamma   90.00
#
_symmetry.space_group_name_H-M   'P 1'
#
loop_
_entity.id
_entity.type
_entity.pdbx_description
1 polymer ?
#
loop_
_entity_poly.entity_id
_entity_poly.type
_entity_poly.pdbx_seq_one_letter_code
_entity_poly.pdbx_strand_id
1 'polypeptide(L)'
;MKRFISGLAMFLLVSTCVLAQTNDSKVKEVIVVFKTHFDIGYTDWSDNVRYNYANSMIISALSTVDKSKDLPKDQQFKWTISGWPMKEILSKAKPDVKLSVEQAIKDGNFLVHALPFSMETESSDLEPLVQSMGYASKISRAAGLPLPIDAKESDVPSHSWILPTMLTNAGVKFLHIGCNPASRSPEVPLLFWWEGPDKSKLMTFYYGEYYGTSPAPPKDWAHKTWLAIIQTNDNSGAPTYEEYREAVKNVEKLNPGAKVRVGSMADFYSTIIKENPKLITVKGDMPDTWIHGYMSMPREMKSSRVLSKSTFNLEAFSTLSSIWGRKSEEPIPAFVDQSSENINLFDEHTWGLAMSHGESGYWAYGKEFEKLRAKGYYDIIEYSWKEKGNYVTGSEKLILPVVSRELKRLAAAVNVEGNRIVVYNPLPWERNDMVTVQTAAAFKKSLKNVATGEIVSIVKDKNILQFQANHIPAMGYSTFVSTGEEAVTSKSNLSFDAEKAMMENEFFKITFDKKNGTIQSLIDKKSNKEMVNANSDYKFGQYVNERFAKTQTDKYAKDYIKAGWNWAYQELGRINLDDTPYKKSSGRNAEITFSKDALSVTAIMTFKGDADLVHNYSMVFTLYENKPTVEVIWSINGKPAEAWPEAGWISFPFNIEHPQFKLGRLGAVVDPVKDFVKGSNLDYGFINTGVGVLDKNNQGFGLTSPDVPGLSLDRPGCWKYSTDFVPQKANVFFNLYNNQWSTNFTEWVEGSWTAKFYIWGINNYADGSAIVVPSEEIRNPLMVGYTEGAAGKQGATSKGVSVSEKGVLVTFFGKNRDGEGDVIRLWEQNGKTSPCKVTLPDDNKYKSVQPCNLRGEKTGEEISIKNNAFEVKIKANQPASFILI
;
A
#
# COMPACT_ATOMS: atom_id res chain seq x y z
N MET A 1 -26.47 -2.20 -32.31
CA MET A 1 -25.83 -1.31 -33.32
C MET A 1 -26.77 -0.15 -33.64
N LYS A 2 -26.72 0.94 -32.91
CA LYS A 2 -27.34 2.28 -33.07
C LYS A 2 -27.70 2.84 -31.67
N ARG A 3 -26.73 3.41 -30.98
CA ARG A 3 -26.87 4.43 -29.93
C ARG A 3 -25.48 4.72 -29.36
N PHE A 4 -24.64 5.32 -30.19
CA PHE A 4 -23.37 5.94 -29.79
C PHE A 4 -23.31 7.36 -30.37
N ILE A 5 -24.19 8.23 -29.94
CA ILE A 5 -24.11 9.69 -30.17
C ILE A 5 -24.89 10.34 -29.02
N SER A 6 -24.27 10.55 -27.90
CA SER A 6 -24.75 11.46 -26.85
C SER A 6 -23.67 11.83 -25.85
N GLY A 7 -22.40 11.95 -26.28
CA GLY A 7 -21.28 12.38 -25.44
C GLY A 7 -20.63 13.69 -25.87
N LEU A 8 -21.29 14.52 -26.68
CA LEU A 8 -20.67 15.71 -27.27
C LEU A 8 -21.37 17.01 -26.87
N ALA A 9 -21.75 17.18 -25.63
CA ALA A 9 -22.42 18.43 -25.20
C ALA A 9 -22.17 18.79 -23.74
N MET A 10 -20.91 18.71 -23.22
CA MET A 10 -20.59 19.25 -21.90
C MET A 10 -19.27 20.02 -21.88
N PHE A 11 -18.85 20.57 -23.00
CA PHE A 11 -17.66 21.43 -23.08
C PHE A 11 -17.96 22.94 -22.94
N LEU A 12 -19.20 23.36 -22.64
CA LEU A 12 -19.57 24.78 -22.70
C LEU A 12 -20.58 25.15 -21.59
N LEU A 13 -20.17 25.08 -20.32
CA LEU A 13 -20.90 25.76 -19.26
C LEU A 13 -20.00 26.10 -18.06
N VAL A 14 -18.80 26.66 -18.31
CA VAL A 14 -18.15 27.60 -17.39
C VAL A 14 -17.94 28.91 -18.18
N SER A 15 -19.01 29.52 -18.56
CA SER A 15 -19.00 30.84 -19.15
C SER A 15 -20.02 31.68 -18.38
N THR A 16 -19.52 32.49 -17.50
CA THR A 16 -19.97 33.88 -17.28
C THR A 16 -19.45 34.39 -15.95
N CYS A 17 -18.17 34.71 -15.93
CA CYS A 17 -17.67 35.91 -15.24
C CYS A 17 -16.44 36.38 -16.00
N VAL A 18 -16.65 36.84 -17.23
CA VAL A 18 -15.64 37.64 -17.93
C VAL A 18 -15.76 39.04 -17.34
N LEU A 19 -15.16 39.26 -16.18
CA LEU A 19 -14.70 40.58 -15.81
C LEU A 19 -13.40 40.82 -16.57
N ALA A 20 -13.40 41.81 -17.43
CA ALA A 20 -12.22 42.27 -18.16
C ALA A 20 -11.04 42.39 -17.20
N GLN A 21 -10.04 41.54 -17.37
CA GLN A 21 -8.78 41.62 -16.65
C GLN A 21 -8.10 42.95 -17.06
N THR A 22 -7.95 43.83 -16.10
CA THR A 22 -7.04 44.98 -16.22
C THR A 22 -5.62 44.50 -16.32
N ASN A 23 -4.77 45.18 -17.07
CA ASN A 23 -3.41 44.88 -17.46
C ASN A 23 -2.35 44.73 -16.34
N ASP A 24 -2.69 44.19 -15.16
CA ASP A 24 -1.81 44.10 -13.98
C ASP A 24 -1.29 42.71 -13.70
N SER A 25 -1.44 41.74 -14.61
CA SER A 25 -0.88 40.41 -14.42
C SER A 25 0.64 40.44 -14.37
N LYS A 26 1.24 39.96 -13.30
CA LYS A 26 2.68 39.79 -13.14
C LYS A 26 3.25 38.71 -14.07
N VAL A 27 2.41 37.87 -14.65
CA VAL A 27 2.82 36.72 -15.48
C VAL A 27 3.43 37.22 -16.79
N LYS A 28 4.63 36.74 -17.09
CA LYS A 28 5.40 37.02 -18.31
C LYS A 28 5.47 35.80 -19.21
N GLU A 29 5.32 34.60 -18.66
CA GLU A 29 5.39 33.35 -19.39
C GLU A 29 4.33 32.39 -18.93
N VAL A 30 3.62 31.73 -19.85
CA VAL A 30 2.70 30.64 -19.60
C VAL A 30 3.24 29.39 -20.29
N ILE A 31 3.46 28.32 -19.52
CA ILE A 31 3.86 27.03 -20.05
C ILE A 31 2.62 26.15 -20.12
N VAL A 32 2.25 25.77 -21.34
CA VAL A 32 1.08 24.92 -21.60
C VAL A 32 1.53 23.46 -21.69
N VAL A 33 0.91 22.60 -20.87
CA VAL A 33 1.17 21.16 -20.84
C VAL A 33 -0.11 20.42 -21.22
N PHE A 34 -0.04 19.54 -22.20
CA PHE A 34 -1.17 18.65 -22.57
C PHE A 34 -0.98 17.28 -21.95
N LYS A 35 -1.95 16.84 -21.18
CA LYS A 35 -1.93 15.57 -20.47
C LYS A 35 -3.28 14.85 -20.56
N THR A 36 -3.24 13.53 -20.48
CA THR A 36 -4.41 12.66 -20.40
C THR A 36 -4.51 12.07 -18.99
N HIS A 37 -5.73 11.99 -18.44
CA HIS A 37 -6.00 11.18 -17.26
C HIS A 37 -6.14 9.71 -17.68
N PHE A 38 -5.47 8.83 -16.93
CA PHE A 38 -5.48 7.40 -17.14
C PHE A 38 -6.14 6.69 -15.98
N ASP A 39 -7.11 5.84 -16.30
CA ASP A 39 -7.76 4.89 -15.41
C ASP A 39 -7.57 3.47 -15.95
N ILE A 40 -7.25 2.50 -15.08
CA ILE A 40 -7.15 1.10 -15.51
C ILE A 40 -8.52 0.42 -15.71
N GLY A 41 -9.57 1.14 -15.59
CA GLY A 41 -10.95 0.77 -15.76
C GLY A 41 -11.81 2.01 -15.95
N TYR A 42 -12.87 2.20 -15.17
CA TYR A 42 -13.78 3.32 -15.08
C TYR A 42 -14.64 3.54 -16.33
N THR A 43 -14.03 3.91 -17.46
CA THR A 43 -14.71 4.18 -18.73
C THR A 43 -15.04 2.93 -19.54
N ASP A 44 -14.33 1.85 -19.30
CA ASP A 44 -14.49 0.54 -19.95
C ASP A 44 -13.82 -0.54 -19.10
N TRP A 45 -13.91 -1.80 -19.51
CA TRP A 45 -13.12 -2.88 -18.92
C TRP A 45 -11.63 -2.62 -19.10
N SER A 46 -10.84 -3.04 -18.13
CA SER A 46 -9.39 -2.85 -18.09
C SER A 46 -8.68 -3.23 -19.40
N ASP A 47 -9.02 -4.40 -19.96
CA ASP A 47 -8.42 -4.86 -21.21
C ASP A 47 -8.79 -3.99 -22.41
N ASN A 48 -9.99 -3.46 -22.46
CA ASN A 48 -10.43 -2.54 -23.52
C ASN A 48 -9.72 -1.18 -23.41
N VAL A 49 -9.57 -0.64 -22.20
CA VAL A 49 -8.80 0.59 -21.97
C VAL A 49 -7.37 0.42 -22.47
N ARG A 50 -6.69 -0.66 -22.10
CA ARG A 50 -5.32 -0.99 -22.54
C ARG A 50 -5.24 -1.12 -24.07
N TYR A 51 -6.20 -1.80 -24.67
CA TYR A 51 -6.30 -1.93 -26.14
C TYR A 51 -6.44 -0.57 -26.82
N ASN A 52 -7.29 0.31 -26.31
CA ASN A 52 -7.56 1.61 -26.91
C ASN A 52 -6.32 2.52 -26.85
N TYR A 53 -5.57 2.52 -25.72
CA TYR A 53 -4.31 3.27 -25.62
C TYR A 53 -3.28 2.80 -26.65
N ALA A 54 -3.12 1.50 -26.84
CA ALA A 54 -2.15 0.92 -27.76
C ALA A 54 -2.56 1.00 -29.26
N ASN A 55 -3.80 1.40 -29.56
CA ASN A 55 -4.33 1.45 -30.91
C ASN A 55 -4.86 2.83 -31.29
N SER A 56 -6.13 3.14 -31.02
CA SER A 56 -6.78 4.38 -31.52
C SER A 56 -6.18 5.66 -30.93
N MET A 57 -5.92 5.67 -29.62
CA MET A 57 -5.44 6.88 -28.93
C MET A 57 -4.02 7.26 -29.33
N ILE A 58 -3.13 6.28 -29.44
CA ILE A 58 -1.74 6.57 -29.84
C ILE A 58 -1.64 7.03 -31.29
N ILE A 59 -2.50 6.48 -32.19
CA ILE A 59 -2.57 6.91 -33.59
C ILE A 59 -3.05 8.36 -33.68
N SER A 60 -4.05 8.74 -32.89
CA SER A 60 -4.55 10.11 -32.80
C SER A 60 -3.47 11.07 -32.30
N ALA A 61 -2.74 10.68 -31.26
CA ALA A 61 -1.63 11.48 -30.71
C ALA A 61 -0.52 11.70 -31.75
N LEU A 62 -0.11 10.67 -32.49
CA LEU A 62 0.89 10.77 -33.57
C LEU A 62 0.40 11.68 -34.70
N SER A 63 -0.89 11.62 -35.05
CA SER A 63 -1.49 12.53 -36.06
C SER A 63 -1.40 13.99 -35.61
N THR A 64 -1.63 14.28 -34.32
CA THR A 64 -1.50 15.64 -33.78
C THR A 64 -0.04 16.13 -33.80
N VAL A 65 0.92 15.24 -33.49
CA VAL A 65 2.36 15.55 -33.65
C VAL A 65 2.69 15.91 -35.09
N ASP A 66 2.29 15.05 -36.05
CA ASP A 66 2.60 15.29 -37.50
C ASP A 66 2.00 16.60 -38.03
N LYS A 67 0.73 16.89 -37.71
CA LYS A 67 0.07 18.13 -38.10
C LYS A 67 0.70 19.38 -37.46
N SER A 68 1.39 19.26 -36.34
CA SER A 68 2.02 20.37 -35.62
C SER A 68 3.51 20.60 -35.99
N LYS A 69 4.13 19.73 -36.76
CA LYS A 69 5.60 19.72 -37.02
C LYS A 69 6.13 21.00 -37.66
N ASP A 70 5.32 21.67 -38.48
CA ASP A 70 5.71 22.88 -39.16
C ASP A 70 5.52 24.15 -38.32
N LEU A 71 5.00 24.05 -37.11
CA LEU A 71 4.93 25.15 -36.15
C LEU A 71 6.30 25.41 -35.51
N PRO A 72 6.53 26.65 -35.00
CA PRO A 72 7.72 26.93 -34.18
C PRO A 72 7.88 25.90 -33.06
N LYS A 73 9.12 25.54 -32.71
CA LYS A 73 9.40 24.48 -31.74
C LYS A 73 8.72 24.63 -30.37
N ASP A 74 8.56 25.86 -29.92
CA ASP A 74 7.88 26.19 -28.69
C ASP A 74 6.32 26.18 -28.80
N GLN A 75 5.82 25.91 -29.98
CA GLN A 75 4.41 25.74 -30.30
C GLN A 75 4.10 24.38 -30.93
N GLN A 76 5.06 23.46 -31.06
CA GLN A 76 4.77 22.08 -31.51
C GLN A 76 4.07 21.30 -30.39
N PHE A 77 3.17 20.40 -30.78
CA PHE A 77 2.45 19.58 -29.84
C PHE A 77 3.40 18.68 -29.02
N LYS A 78 3.19 18.67 -27.71
CA LYS A 78 3.84 17.75 -26.77
C LYS A 78 2.75 17.07 -25.93
N TRP A 79 2.79 15.76 -25.88
CA TRP A 79 1.89 14.97 -25.05
C TRP A 79 2.61 14.44 -23.83
N THR A 80 2.18 14.84 -22.64
CA THR A 80 2.66 14.30 -21.38
C THR A 80 1.80 13.12 -20.96
N ILE A 81 2.40 11.99 -20.69
CA ILE A 81 1.72 10.76 -20.28
C ILE A 81 2.46 10.10 -19.11
N SER A 82 1.75 9.32 -18.34
CA SER A 82 2.30 8.54 -17.24
C SER A 82 3.20 7.40 -17.73
N GLY A 83 4.13 6.94 -16.90
CA GLY A 83 5.14 5.95 -17.32
C GLY A 83 4.57 4.61 -17.73
N TRP A 84 3.58 4.07 -17.01
CA TRP A 84 3.03 2.74 -17.31
C TRP A 84 2.16 2.70 -18.58
N PRO A 85 1.20 3.62 -18.83
CA PRO A 85 0.48 3.64 -20.10
C PRO A 85 1.40 3.73 -21.32
N MET A 86 2.48 4.51 -21.26
CA MET A 86 3.46 4.56 -22.35
C MET A 86 4.20 3.21 -22.49
N LYS A 87 4.56 2.54 -21.39
CA LYS A 87 5.13 1.18 -21.43
C LYS A 87 4.16 0.20 -22.10
N GLU A 88 2.88 0.28 -21.77
CA GLU A 88 1.84 -0.58 -22.36
C GLU A 88 1.69 -0.32 -23.86
N ILE A 89 1.67 0.95 -24.29
CA ILE A 89 1.68 1.33 -25.71
C ILE A 89 2.91 0.73 -26.42
N LEU A 90 4.11 0.94 -25.91
CA LEU A 90 5.37 0.42 -26.49
C LEU A 90 5.41 -1.12 -26.55
N SER A 91 4.69 -1.81 -25.67
CA SER A 91 4.62 -3.28 -25.64
C SER A 91 3.56 -3.88 -26.57
N LYS A 92 2.48 -3.15 -26.84
CA LYS A 92 1.26 -3.67 -27.51
C LYS A 92 0.96 -3.05 -28.87
N ALA A 93 1.48 -1.86 -29.16
CA ALA A 93 1.28 -1.21 -30.45
C ALA A 93 1.88 -2.02 -31.61
N LYS A 94 1.33 -1.85 -32.81
CA LYS A 94 1.88 -2.45 -34.03
C LYS A 94 3.32 -1.98 -34.27
N PRO A 95 4.20 -2.79 -34.89
CA PRO A 95 5.61 -2.48 -35.02
C PRO A 95 5.92 -1.11 -35.66
N ASP A 96 5.19 -0.73 -36.69
CA ASP A 96 5.32 0.57 -37.36
C ASP A 96 4.90 1.75 -36.48
N VAL A 97 3.78 1.58 -35.76
CA VAL A 97 3.32 2.56 -34.77
C VAL A 97 4.33 2.69 -33.62
N LYS A 98 4.85 1.56 -33.11
CA LYS A 98 5.89 1.55 -32.08
C LYS A 98 7.11 2.36 -32.47
N LEU A 99 7.63 2.17 -33.68
CA LEU A 99 8.77 2.94 -34.18
C LEU A 99 8.48 4.45 -34.21
N SER A 100 7.27 4.84 -34.63
CA SER A 100 6.83 6.23 -34.63
C SER A 100 6.72 6.82 -33.22
N VAL A 101 6.27 6.02 -32.25
CA VAL A 101 6.22 6.40 -30.82
C VAL A 101 7.63 6.58 -30.25
N GLU A 102 8.53 5.63 -30.51
CA GLU A 102 9.94 5.72 -30.09
C GLU A 102 10.62 6.97 -30.65
N GLN A 103 10.31 7.33 -31.91
CA GLN A 103 10.83 8.55 -32.52
C GLN A 103 10.21 9.80 -31.86
N ALA A 104 8.91 9.84 -31.63
CA ALA A 104 8.24 10.97 -30.98
C ALA A 104 8.74 11.20 -29.53
N ILE A 105 9.12 10.13 -28.83
CA ILE A 105 9.79 10.21 -27.51
C ILE A 105 11.17 10.86 -27.68
N LYS A 106 11.99 10.39 -28.60
CA LYS A 106 13.35 10.96 -28.88
C LYS A 106 13.30 12.43 -29.27
N ASP A 107 12.31 12.81 -30.05
CA ASP A 107 12.13 14.20 -30.53
C ASP A 107 11.54 15.14 -29.46
N GLY A 108 11.10 14.57 -28.30
CA GLY A 108 10.49 15.31 -27.21
C GLY A 108 9.04 15.74 -27.46
N ASN A 109 8.34 15.07 -28.38
CA ASN A 109 6.90 15.25 -28.60
C ASN A 109 6.07 14.41 -27.62
N PHE A 110 6.55 13.22 -27.26
CA PHE A 110 5.96 12.41 -26.19
C PHE A 110 6.87 12.45 -24.96
N LEU A 111 6.31 12.89 -23.85
CA LEU A 111 7.00 13.09 -22.57
C LEU A 111 6.41 12.16 -21.54
N VAL A 112 7.25 11.45 -20.78
CA VAL A 112 6.82 10.64 -19.64
C VAL A 112 7.22 11.34 -18.35
N HIS A 113 6.33 11.36 -17.35
CA HIS A 113 6.68 11.80 -16.01
C HIS A 113 7.02 10.59 -15.10
N ALA A 114 7.64 10.82 -13.94
CA ALA A 114 8.27 9.79 -13.13
C ALA A 114 7.29 8.74 -12.57
N LEU A 115 6.05 9.11 -12.24
CA LEU A 115 5.07 8.19 -11.66
C LEU A 115 4.37 7.33 -12.72
N PRO A 116 3.90 6.12 -12.35
CA PRO A 116 3.32 5.16 -13.30
C PRO A 116 1.93 5.58 -13.80
N PHE A 117 1.08 6.07 -12.92
CA PHE A 117 -0.31 6.53 -13.09
C PHE A 117 -0.75 7.18 -11.77
N SER A 118 -2.03 7.54 -11.63
CA SER A 118 -2.59 7.98 -10.35
C SER A 118 -2.77 6.79 -9.41
N MET A 119 -2.30 6.93 -8.16
CA MET A 119 -2.27 5.85 -7.17
C MET A 119 -2.90 6.27 -5.85
N GLU A 120 -3.56 5.33 -5.21
CA GLU A 120 -3.83 5.41 -3.79
C GLU A 120 -2.56 5.01 -3.01
N THR A 121 -1.68 5.97 -2.80
CA THR A 121 -0.36 5.71 -2.20
C THR A 121 -0.42 5.13 -0.79
N GLU A 122 -1.56 5.25 -0.09
CA GLU A 122 -1.77 4.66 1.24
C GLU A 122 -1.89 3.14 1.21
N SER A 123 -2.37 2.54 0.10
CA SER A 123 -2.54 1.08 -0.05
C SER A 123 -1.23 0.37 -0.34
N SER A 124 -0.25 1.08 -0.88
CA SER A 124 1.02 0.52 -1.37
C SER A 124 2.01 0.16 -0.25
N ASP A 125 3.14 -0.45 -0.63
CA ASP A 125 4.30 -0.66 0.22
C ASP A 125 5.52 0.08 -0.38
N LEU A 126 6.60 0.24 0.38
CA LEU A 126 7.76 1.04 -0.01
C LEU A 126 8.38 0.59 -1.32
N GLU A 127 8.68 -0.69 -1.46
CA GLU A 127 9.39 -1.19 -2.63
C GLU A 127 8.54 -1.23 -3.91
N PRO A 128 7.27 -1.69 -3.92
CA PRO A 128 6.40 -1.56 -5.07
C PRO A 128 6.32 -0.12 -5.59
N LEU A 129 6.21 0.85 -4.68
CA LEU A 129 6.12 2.26 -5.03
C LEU A 129 7.45 2.79 -5.65
N VAL A 130 8.61 2.37 -5.14
CA VAL A 130 9.91 2.70 -5.75
C VAL A 130 10.04 2.06 -7.13
N GLN A 131 9.68 0.79 -7.28
CA GLN A 131 9.77 0.06 -8.56
C GLN A 131 8.84 0.65 -9.63
N SER A 132 7.73 1.27 -9.23
CA SER A 132 6.77 1.89 -10.15
C SER A 132 7.39 3.02 -11.00
N MET A 133 8.40 3.73 -10.49
CA MET A 133 9.14 4.75 -11.24
C MET A 133 10.05 4.15 -12.33
N GLY A 134 10.27 2.85 -12.30
CA GLY A 134 11.09 2.12 -13.26
C GLY A 134 10.52 2.16 -14.68
N TYR A 135 9.20 2.29 -14.87
CA TYR A 135 8.59 2.37 -16.21
C TYR A 135 9.08 3.59 -16.98
N ALA A 136 8.93 4.78 -16.40
CA ALA A 136 9.43 6.02 -17.02
C ALA A 136 10.94 6.02 -17.16
N SER A 137 11.68 5.50 -16.18
CA SER A 137 13.14 5.42 -16.20
C SER A 137 13.66 4.55 -17.35
N LYS A 138 13.08 3.36 -17.57
CA LYS A 138 13.42 2.45 -18.67
C LYS A 138 13.15 3.09 -20.04
N ILE A 139 12.00 3.77 -20.20
CA ILE A 139 11.64 4.48 -21.44
C ILE A 139 12.65 5.58 -21.75
N SER A 140 12.97 6.42 -20.77
CA SER A 140 13.93 7.52 -20.93
C SER A 140 15.31 7.02 -21.30
N ARG A 141 15.82 6.00 -20.60
CA ARG A 141 17.15 5.39 -20.92
C ARG A 141 17.18 4.77 -22.31
N ALA A 142 16.13 4.03 -22.71
CA ALA A 142 16.04 3.44 -24.04
C ALA A 142 16.04 4.50 -25.15
N ALA A 143 15.49 5.69 -24.87
CA ALA A 143 15.52 6.83 -25.79
C ALA A 143 16.81 7.65 -25.73
N GLY A 144 17.75 7.38 -24.79
CA GLY A 144 18.96 8.17 -24.56
C GLY A 144 18.68 9.55 -23.93
N LEU A 145 17.55 9.69 -23.22
CA LEU A 145 17.11 10.93 -22.59
C LEU A 145 17.42 10.94 -21.08
N PRO A 146 17.58 12.12 -20.48
CA PRO A 146 17.62 12.27 -19.03
C PRO A 146 16.36 11.70 -18.37
N LEU A 147 16.49 11.21 -17.13
CA LEU A 147 15.32 10.76 -16.36
C LEU A 147 14.39 11.95 -16.04
N PRO A 148 13.07 11.75 -16.05
CA PRO A 148 12.13 12.84 -15.77
C PRO A 148 12.30 13.37 -14.34
N ILE A 149 12.35 14.70 -14.23
CA ILE A 149 12.46 15.40 -12.93
C ILE A 149 11.12 15.90 -12.41
N ASP A 150 10.05 15.56 -13.10
CA ASP A 150 8.67 15.89 -12.78
C ASP A 150 7.83 14.64 -12.55
N ALA A 151 6.77 14.81 -11.77
CA ALA A 151 5.80 13.78 -11.45
C ALA A 151 4.39 14.39 -11.40
N LYS A 152 3.37 13.56 -11.60
CA LYS A 152 1.98 14.02 -11.50
C LYS A 152 1.10 12.91 -10.93
N GLU A 153 0.26 13.33 -9.98
CA GLU A 153 -0.95 12.63 -9.52
C GLU A 153 -2.19 13.40 -10.00
N SER A 154 -3.25 12.71 -10.27
CA SER A 154 -4.54 13.31 -10.62
C SER A 154 -5.70 12.47 -10.13
N ASP A 155 -6.84 13.12 -9.91
CA ASP A 155 -8.07 12.59 -9.36
C ASP A 155 -8.03 12.47 -7.83
N VAL A 156 -7.22 11.59 -7.28
CA VAL A 156 -7.07 11.37 -5.84
C VAL A 156 -6.57 12.62 -5.12
N PRO A 157 -7.31 13.13 -4.12
CA PRO A 157 -6.89 14.33 -3.38
C PRO A 157 -5.91 14.05 -2.24
N SER A 158 -5.75 12.79 -1.86
CA SER A 158 -4.96 12.35 -0.71
C SER A 158 -3.68 11.64 -1.12
N HIS A 159 -2.61 11.85 -0.36
CA HIS A 159 -1.34 11.19 -0.66
C HIS A 159 -0.51 10.99 0.60
N SER A 160 0.17 9.84 0.67
CA SER A 160 1.06 9.50 1.77
C SER A 160 2.24 10.46 1.89
N TRP A 161 2.58 10.83 3.11
CA TRP A 161 3.71 11.72 3.44
C TRP A 161 5.07 11.23 2.92
N ILE A 162 5.16 9.97 2.52
CA ILE A 162 6.39 9.42 1.93
C ILE A 162 6.72 9.98 0.55
N LEU A 163 5.73 10.50 -0.20
CA LEU A 163 5.94 10.97 -1.57
C LEU A 163 7.07 11.99 -1.72
N PRO A 164 7.14 13.08 -0.93
CA PRO A 164 8.26 14.01 -1.04
C PRO A 164 9.61 13.36 -0.73
N THR A 165 9.70 12.45 0.25
CA THR A 165 10.92 11.69 0.52
C THR A 165 11.31 10.82 -0.66
N MET A 166 10.39 9.99 -1.14
CA MET A 166 10.64 9.04 -2.23
C MET A 166 11.02 9.77 -3.52
N LEU A 167 10.22 10.73 -3.95
CA LEU A 167 10.44 11.44 -5.21
C LEU A 167 11.75 12.24 -5.18
N THR A 168 12.06 12.94 -4.10
CA THR A 168 13.32 13.68 -3.96
C THR A 168 14.54 12.76 -3.98
N ASN A 169 14.48 11.62 -3.23
CA ASN A 169 15.55 10.63 -3.24
C ASN A 169 15.60 9.81 -4.57
N ALA A 170 14.61 9.96 -5.44
CA ALA A 170 14.61 9.48 -6.82
C ALA A 170 15.10 10.54 -7.84
N GLY A 171 15.52 11.74 -7.41
CA GLY A 171 15.96 12.82 -8.27
C GLY A 171 14.84 13.64 -8.89
N VAL A 172 13.58 13.40 -8.55
CA VAL A 172 12.43 14.23 -8.97
C VAL A 172 12.47 15.57 -8.22
N LYS A 173 12.10 16.65 -8.89
CA LYS A 173 12.17 18.03 -8.39
C LYS A 173 10.81 18.70 -8.27
N PHE A 174 9.82 18.22 -9.00
CA PHE A 174 8.51 18.83 -9.11
C PHE A 174 7.41 17.77 -9.09
N LEU A 175 6.36 18.03 -8.32
CA LEU A 175 5.14 17.23 -8.28
C LEU A 175 3.94 18.13 -8.56
N HIS A 176 3.09 17.73 -9.49
CA HIS A 176 1.76 18.31 -9.65
C HIS A 176 0.71 17.32 -9.11
N ILE A 177 -0.19 17.81 -8.27
CA ILE A 177 -1.37 17.09 -7.79
C ILE A 177 -2.59 17.85 -8.28
N GLY A 178 -3.42 17.22 -9.11
CA GLY A 178 -4.71 17.73 -9.55
C GLY A 178 -5.82 16.82 -9.02
N CYS A 179 -6.89 17.36 -8.51
CA CYS A 179 -7.90 16.61 -7.75
C CYS A 179 -9.20 16.46 -8.51
N ASN A 180 -9.96 15.45 -8.14
CA ASN A 180 -11.37 15.33 -8.50
C ASN A 180 -12.11 16.62 -8.07
N PRO A 181 -12.82 17.29 -8.98
CA PRO A 181 -13.40 18.60 -8.68
C PRO A 181 -14.51 18.55 -7.63
N ALA A 182 -15.15 17.39 -7.44
CA ALA A 182 -16.21 17.23 -6.45
C ALA A 182 -15.67 16.93 -5.04
N SER A 183 -14.45 16.43 -4.95
CA SER A 183 -13.84 16.00 -3.68
C SER A 183 -13.28 17.16 -2.88
N ARG A 184 -13.48 17.14 -1.57
CA ARG A 184 -12.74 18.03 -0.68
C ARG A 184 -11.27 17.64 -0.65
N SER A 185 -10.43 18.60 -0.42
CA SER A 185 -8.97 18.46 -0.45
C SER A 185 -8.33 19.16 0.75
N PRO A 186 -7.11 18.75 1.15
CA PRO A 186 -6.34 19.40 2.20
C PRO A 186 -6.15 20.90 1.97
N GLU A 187 -6.06 21.66 3.05
CA GLU A 187 -5.86 23.12 3.01
C GLU A 187 -4.38 23.44 2.80
N VAL A 188 -3.95 23.49 1.55
CA VAL A 188 -2.57 23.80 1.18
C VAL A 188 -2.48 24.94 0.16
N PRO A 189 -1.36 25.69 0.10
CA PRO A 189 -1.14 26.67 -0.96
C PRO A 189 -1.08 26.03 -2.34
N LEU A 190 -1.34 26.81 -3.39
CA LEU A 190 -1.28 26.35 -4.77
C LEU A 190 0.13 25.86 -5.17
N LEU A 191 1.18 26.54 -4.67
CA LEU A 191 2.57 26.17 -4.87
C LEU A 191 3.32 26.28 -3.54
N PHE A 192 3.99 25.21 -3.12
CA PHE A 192 4.69 25.11 -1.84
C PHE A 192 5.84 24.09 -1.86
N TRP A 193 6.65 24.10 -0.82
CA TRP A 193 7.59 23.01 -0.53
C TRP A 193 6.88 21.99 0.34
N TRP A 194 6.68 20.76 -0.16
CA TRP A 194 6.25 19.64 0.67
C TRP A 194 7.46 18.96 1.29
N GLU A 195 7.56 19.05 2.63
CA GLU A 195 8.67 18.47 3.38
C GLU A 195 8.31 17.06 3.84
N GLY A 196 9.08 16.07 3.41
CA GLY A 196 8.94 14.66 3.79
C GLY A 196 9.43 14.35 5.21
N PRO A 197 9.17 13.12 5.71
CA PRO A 197 9.63 12.67 7.01
C PRO A 197 11.16 12.74 7.19
N ASP A 198 11.94 12.58 6.11
CA ASP A 198 13.40 12.70 6.09
C ASP A 198 13.90 14.16 5.95
N LYS A 199 12.97 15.13 5.97
CA LYS A 199 13.20 16.58 5.77
C LYS A 199 13.64 16.96 4.35
N SER A 200 13.56 16.07 3.39
CA SER A 200 13.68 16.43 1.98
C SER A 200 12.49 17.30 1.55
N LYS A 201 12.72 18.20 0.58
CA LYS A 201 11.70 19.15 0.11
C LYS A 201 11.44 18.99 -1.37
N LEU A 202 10.19 18.79 -1.73
CA LEU A 202 9.71 18.69 -3.10
C LEU A 202 8.85 19.90 -3.43
N MET A 203 9.15 20.58 -4.55
CA MET A 203 8.27 21.64 -5.04
C MET A 203 6.98 20.99 -5.52
N THR A 204 5.87 21.35 -4.88
CA THR A 204 4.55 20.76 -5.15
C THR A 204 3.57 21.83 -5.58
N PHE A 205 2.93 21.60 -6.72
CA PHE A 205 1.81 22.38 -7.23
C PHE A 205 0.53 21.59 -6.97
N TYR A 206 -0.33 22.07 -6.08
CA TYR A 206 -1.56 21.39 -5.69
C TYR A 206 -2.78 22.15 -6.19
N TYR A 207 -3.53 21.56 -7.12
CA TYR A 207 -4.72 22.16 -7.70
C TYR A 207 -5.96 21.37 -7.33
N GLY A 208 -6.63 21.80 -6.27
CA GLY A 208 -7.80 21.12 -5.69
C GLY A 208 -9.11 21.25 -6.48
N GLU A 209 -9.12 21.95 -7.63
CA GLU A 209 -10.35 22.25 -8.38
C GLU A 209 -10.55 21.38 -9.61
N TYR A 210 -9.49 20.77 -10.12
CA TYR A 210 -9.53 19.90 -11.31
C TYR A 210 -8.21 19.14 -11.49
N TYR A 211 -8.19 18.19 -12.42
CA TYR A 211 -7.03 17.33 -12.77
C TYR A 211 -5.84 18.12 -13.33
N GLY A 212 -6.11 19.14 -14.13
CA GLY A 212 -5.15 20.07 -14.68
C GLY A 212 -5.04 21.35 -13.87
N THR A 213 -4.86 22.49 -14.56
CA THR A 213 -4.91 23.81 -13.96
C THR A 213 -5.75 24.74 -14.84
N SER A 214 -6.15 25.89 -14.32
CA SER A 214 -6.83 26.88 -15.16
C SER A 214 -5.93 27.41 -16.28
N PRO A 215 -6.50 27.81 -17.45
CA PRO A 215 -5.73 28.42 -18.55
C PRO A 215 -5.06 29.74 -18.18
N ALA A 216 -5.56 30.44 -17.16
CA ALA A 216 -4.99 31.68 -16.65
C ALA A 216 -4.77 31.57 -15.13
N PRO A 217 -3.76 32.27 -14.59
CA PRO A 217 -3.49 32.26 -13.15
C PRO A 217 -4.61 32.96 -12.35
N PRO A 218 -4.78 32.60 -11.07
CA PRO A 218 -5.62 33.39 -10.17
C PRO A 218 -5.02 34.79 -9.96
N LYS A 219 -5.85 35.72 -9.52
CA LYS A 219 -5.46 37.15 -9.37
C LYS A 219 -4.34 37.39 -8.38
N ASP A 220 -4.21 36.52 -7.38
CA ASP A 220 -3.20 36.58 -6.32
C ASP A 220 -1.91 35.81 -6.65
N TRP A 221 -1.79 35.29 -7.89
CA TRP A 221 -0.57 34.62 -8.33
C TRP A 221 0.65 35.53 -8.29
N ALA A 222 1.62 35.21 -7.47
CA ALA A 222 2.73 36.09 -7.15
C ALA A 222 3.93 36.00 -8.12
N HIS A 223 3.97 34.95 -8.95
CA HIS A 223 5.14 34.63 -9.81
C HIS A 223 4.96 35.10 -11.26
N LYS A 224 6.08 35.15 -11.99
CA LYS A 224 6.12 35.57 -13.41
C LYS A 224 5.76 34.46 -14.37
N THR A 225 5.84 33.20 -13.93
CA THR A 225 5.55 32.00 -14.72
C THR A 225 4.28 31.33 -14.25
N TRP A 226 3.38 30.99 -15.17
CA TRP A 226 2.21 30.19 -14.91
C TRP A 226 2.30 28.84 -15.59
N LEU A 227 1.76 27.80 -14.94
CA LEU A 227 1.62 26.45 -15.48
C LEU A 227 0.16 26.21 -15.87
N ALA A 228 -0.12 26.11 -17.17
CA ALA A 228 -1.43 25.77 -17.69
C ALA A 228 -1.45 24.31 -18.14
N ILE A 229 -1.95 23.41 -17.28
CA ILE A 229 -2.12 22.00 -17.63
C ILE A 229 -3.50 21.78 -18.22
N ILE A 230 -3.55 21.57 -19.52
CA ILE A 230 -4.76 21.19 -20.26
C ILE A 230 -4.87 19.68 -20.22
N GLN A 231 -5.78 19.20 -19.41
CA GLN A 231 -5.97 17.76 -19.23
C GLN A 231 -7.26 17.30 -19.90
N THR A 232 -7.15 16.25 -20.71
CA THR A 232 -8.31 15.58 -21.31
C THR A 232 -9.03 14.74 -20.23
N ASN A 233 -10.29 14.44 -20.49
CA ASN A 233 -11.12 13.62 -19.61
C ASN A 233 -10.59 12.18 -19.48
N ASP A 234 -11.21 11.42 -18.60
CA ASP A 234 -10.89 10.04 -18.28
C ASP A 234 -10.73 9.20 -19.54
N ASN A 235 -9.56 8.60 -19.69
CA ASN A 235 -9.21 7.75 -20.84
C ASN A 235 -9.51 8.34 -22.24
N SER A 236 -9.55 9.66 -22.36
CA SER A 236 -9.88 10.31 -23.66
C SER A 236 -8.69 10.40 -24.64
N GLY A 237 -7.48 10.05 -24.20
CA GLY A 237 -6.27 10.16 -25.02
C GLY A 237 -5.83 11.60 -25.24
N ALA A 238 -4.91 11.80 -26.18
CA ALA A 238 -4.40 13.14 -26.56
C ALA A 238 -5.46 13.94 -27.31
N PRO A 239 -5.47 15.30 -27.19
CA PRO A 239 -6.35 16.15 -27.98
C PRO A 239 -6.04 16.03 -29.48
N THR A 240 -7.04 16.24 -30.30
CA THR A 240 -6.89 16.42 -31.74
C THR A 240 -6.09 17.70 -32.04
N TYR A 241 -5.57 17.84 -33.28
CA TYR A 241 -4.84 19.05 -33.67
C TYR A 241 -5.70 20.32 -33.52
N GLU A 242 -6.96 20.24 -33.88
CA GLU A 242 -7.94 21.32 -33.79
C GLU A 242 -8.16 21.75 -32.34
N GLU A 243 -8.44 20.80 -31.43
CA GLU A 243 -8.61 21.03 -30.00
C GLU A 243 -7.33 21.59 -29.36
N TYR A 244 -6.18 21.03 -29.72
CA TYR A 244 -4.87 21.53 -29.30
C TYR A 244 -4.66 23.02 -29.69
N ARG A 245 -4.91 23.39 -30.94
CA ARG A 245 -4.75 24.77 -31.41
C ARG A 245 -5.72 25.73 -30.76
N GLU A 246 -6.96 25.29 -30.55
CA GLU A 246 -7.98 26.09 -29.86
C GLU A 246 -7.59 26.33 -28.41
N ALA A 247 -7.11 25.28 -27.69
CA ALA A 247 -6.64 25.42 -26.32
C ALA A 247 -5.48 26.40 -26.18
N VAL A 248 -4.48 26.35 -27.07
CA VAL A 248 -3.34 27.29 -27.07
C VAL A 248 -3.85 28.72 -27.29
N LYS A 249 -4.68 28.96 -28.30
CA LYS A 249 -5.29 30.28 -28.58
C LYS A 249 -6.10 30.81 -27.39
N ASN A 250 -6.83 29.95 -26.70
CA ASN A 250 -7.56 30.32 -25.50
C ASN A 250 -6.62 30.78 -24.37
N VAL A 251 -5.52 30.05 -24.14
CA VAL A 251 -4.49 30.46 -23.17
C VAL A 251 -3.86 31.80 -23.57
N GLU A 252 -3.52 32.03 -24.85
CA GLU A 252 -2.99 33.33 -25.36
C GLU A 252 -3.97 34.47 -25.11
N LYS A 253 -5.24 34.26 -25.42
CA LYS A 253 -6.31 35.25 -25.22
C LYS A 253 -6.49 35.62 -23.75
N LEU A 254 -6.39 34.65 -22.83
CA LEU A 254 -6.58 34.85 -21.38
C LEU A 254 -5.35 35.44 -20.69
N ASN A 255 -4.17 35.47 -21.35
CA ASN A 255 -2.92 35.95 -20.78
C ASN A 255 -2.26 37.01 -21.72
N PRO A 256 -2.93 38.13 -21.95
CA PRO A 256 -2.46 39.15 -22.88
C PRO A 256 -1.08 39.72 -22.43
N GLY A 257 -0.11 39.73 -23.35
CA GLY A 257 1.23 40.21 -23.09
C GLY A 257 2.20 39.18 -22.45
N ALA A 258 1.75 38.02 -22.10
CA ALA A 258 2.62 36.93 -21.68
C ALA A 258 3.09 36.09 -22.90
N LYS A 259 4.32 35.57 -22.84
CA LYS A 259 4.79 34.56 -23.80
C LYS A 259 4.10 33.23 -23.49
N VAL A 260 3.33 32.67 -24.41
CA VAL A 260 2.70 31.36 -24.29
C VAL A 260 3.52 30.35 -25.11
N ARG A 261 3.93 29.27 -24.48
CA ARG A 261 4.63 28.15 -25.15
C ARG A 261 4.18 26.80 -24.67
N VAL A 262 4.24 25.80 -25.53
CA VAL A 262 4.03 24.40 -25.21
C VAL A 262 5.30 23.82 -24.60
N GLY A 263 5.15 23.16 -23.44
CA GLY A 263 6.29 22.66 -22.68
C GLY A 263 5.94 21.44 -21.83
N SER A 264 6.72 21.25 -20.77
CA SER A 264 6.57 20.20 -19.77
C SER A 264 6.45 20.79 -18.37
N MET A 265 6.06 19.96 -17.41
CA MET A 265 6.12 20.32 -15.98
C MET A 265 7.57 20.56 -15.52
N ALA A 266 8.53 19.83 -16.10
CA ALA A 266 9.96 20.06 -15.87
C ALA A 266 10.42 21.44 -16.39
N ASP A 267 9.88 21.92 -17.51
CA ASP A 267 10.12 23.30 -18.00
C ASP A 267 9.60 24.33 -17.01
N PHE A 268 8.40 24.11 -16.47
CA PHE A 268 7.84 24.99 -15.45
C PHE A 268 8.74 25.06 -14.21
N TYR A 269 9.13 23.90 -13.66
CA TYR A 269 10.07 23.87 -12.54
C TYR A 269 11.36 24.62 -12.85
N SER A 270 11.97 24.34 -14.01
CA SER A 270 13.25 24.94 -14.43
C SER A 270 13.16 26.45 -14.62
N THR A 271 11.99 26.98 -14.93
CA THR A 271 11.74 28.41 -15.08
C THR A 271 11.45 29.07 -13.74
N ILE A 272 10.49 28.52 -12.98
CA ILE A 272 10.04 29.17 -11.74
C ILE A 272 11.11 29.16 -10.64
N ILE A 273 11.95 28.12 -10.58
CA ILE A 273 13.03 28.07 -9.59
C ILE A 273 14.05 29.21 -9.76
N LYS A 274 14.25 29.72 -10.98
CA LYS A 274 15.11 30.87 -11.27
C LYS A 274 14.55 32.19 -10.74
N GLU A 275 13.25 32.23 -10.50
CA GLU A 275 12.60 33.38 -9.85
C GLU A 275 12.91 33.45 -8.34
N ASN A 276 13.59 32.44 -7.78
CA ASN A 276 13.84 32.28 -6.35
C ASN A 276 12.55 32.44 -5.51
N PRO A 277 11.53 31.58 -5.77
CA PRO A 277 10.22 31.76 -5.20
C PRO A 277 10.25 31.54 -3.67
N LYS A 278 9.69 32.50 -2.92
CA LYS A 278 9.54 32.36 -1.47
C LYS A 278 8.28 31.53 -1.17
N LEU A 279 8.44 30.21 -1.08
CA LEU A 279 7.35 29.28 -0.85
C LEU A 279 7.24 28.88 0.62
N ILE A 280 6.02 28.69 1.07
CA ILE A 280 5.72 28.09 2.39
C ILE A 280 6.14 26.62 2.38
N THR A 281 6.57 26.09 3.52
CA THR A 281 6.80 24.67 3.70
C THR A 281 5.60 24.04 4.39
N VAL A 282 4.96 23.07 3.73
CA VAL A 282 3.91 22.21 4.28
C VAL A 282 4.57 20.90 4.73
N LYS A 283 4.16 20.38 5.87
CA LYS A 283 4.60 19.10 6.43
C LYS A 283 3.39 18.26 6.75
N GLY A 284 3.49 16.97 6.58
CA GLY A 284 2.50 16.04 7.05
C GLY A 284 1.86 15.19 5.97
N ASP A 285 1.08 14.24 6.47
CA ASP A 285 0.32 13.26 5.70
C ASP A 285 -1.02 13.86 5.28
N MET A 286 -1.58 13.39 4.19
CA MET A 286 -2.83 13.90 3.61
C MET A 286 -3.84 12.74 3.42
N PRO A 287 -4.34 12.10 4.51
CA PRO A 287 -5.33 11.03 4.35
C PRO A 287 -6.65 11.55 3.81
N ASP A 288 -7.36 10.71 3.05
CA ASP A 288 -8.67 11.00 2.51
C ASP A 288 -9.59 9.78 2.58
N THR A 289 -10.85 10.02 2.25
CA THR A 289 -11.90 9.01 2.31
C THR A 289 -11.89 8.03 1.13
N TRP A 290 -11.19 8.31 0.04
CA TRP A 290 -11.07 7.41 -1.12
C TRP A 290 -10.50 6.04 -0.75
N ILE A 291 -9.60 5.99 0.22
CA ILE A 291 -8.96 4.76 0.69
C ILE A 291 -9.96 3.72 1.26
N HIS A 292 -11.19 4.12 1.62
CA HIS A 292 -12.24 3.18 2.05
C HIS A 292 -12.52 2.10 0.99
N GLY A 293 -12.44 2.45 -0.30
CA GLY A 293 -12.73 1.55 -1.40
C GLY A 293 -11.93 0.25 -1.36
N TYR A 294 -10.68 0.29 -0.94
CA TYR A 294 -9.82 -0.88 -0.88
C TYR A 294 -10.32 -1.97 0.08
N MET A 295 -11.03 -1.60 1.14
CA MET A 295 -11.63 -2.58 2.06
C MET A 295 -12.97 -3.15 1.56
N SER A 296 -13.41 -2.81 0.36
CA SER A 296 -14.50 -3.50 -0.33
C SER A 296 -14.04 -4.85 -0.95
N MET A 297 -12.71 -5.07 -1.07
CA MET A 297 -12.09 -6.33 -1.49
C MET A 297 -11.08 -6.83 -0.44
N PRO A 298 -11.54 -7.23 0.76
CA PRO A 298 -10.65 -7.53 1.90
C PRO A 298 -9.72 -8.72 1.66
N ARG A 299 -10.10 -9.70 0.83
CA ARG A 299 -9.26 -10.86 0.49
C ARG A 299 -8.09 -10.44 -0.40
N GLU A 300 -8.40 -9.68 -1.43
CA GLU A 300 -7.42 -9.16 -2.38
C GLU A 300 -6.47 -8.16 -1.69
N MET A 301 -7.00 -7.30 -0.81
CA MET A 301 -6.18 -6.39 -0.01
C MET A 301 -5.20 -7.14 0.89
N LYS A 302 -5.67 -8.16 1.61
CA LYS A 302 -4.81 -9.07 2.39
C LYS A 302 -3.72 -9.70 1.52
N SER A 303 -4.09 -10.27 0.38
CA SER A 303 -3.14 -10.92 -0.53
C SER A 303 -2.13 -9.94 -1.10
N SER A 304 -2.55 -8.73 -1.50
CA SER A 304 -1.64 -7.67 -1.98
C SER A 304 -0.58 -7.34 -0.93
N ARG A 305 -0.95 -7.20 0.35
CA ARG A 305 -0.02 -6.94 1.45
C ARG A 305 1.00 -8.06 1.65
N VAL A 306 0.57 -9.32 1.56
CA VAL A 306 1.47 -10.49 1.62
C VAL A 306 2.41 -10.51 0.41
N LEU A 307 1.89 -10.25 -0.78
CA LEU A 307 2.66 -10.28 -2.02
C LEU A 307 3.68 -9.15 -2.09
N SER A 308 3.37 -7.96 -1.57
CA SER A 308 4.30 -6.84 -1.49
C SER A 308 5.58 -7.18 -0.71
N LYS A 309 5.50 -8.10 0.26
CA LYS A 309 6.68 -8.62 0.96
C LYS A 309 7.28 -9.84 0.27
N SER A 310 6.46 -10.84 -0.08
CA SER A 310 6.92 -12.11 -0.64
C SER A 310 7.65 -11.94 -1.97
N THR A 311 7.24 -10.99 -2.81
CA THR A 311 7.86 -10.70 -4.11
C THR A 311 9.33 -10.28 -3.94
N PHE A 312 9.60 -9.32 -3.08
CA PHE A 312 10.97 -8.81 -2.88
C PHE A 312 11.81 -9.71 -1.96
N ASN A 313 11.17 -10.42 -1.01
CA ASN A 313 11.83 -11.46 -0.23
C ASN A 313 12.31 -12.62 -1.14
N LEU A 314 11.54 -12.98 -2.17
CA LEU A 314 11.96 -14.00 -3.15
C LEU A 314 13.20 -13.55 -3.93
N GLU A 315 13.26 -12.29 -4.36
CA GLU A 315 14.43 -11.78 -5.07
C GLU A 315 15.67 -11.73 -4.19
N ALA A 316 15.53 -11.22 -2.96
CA ALA A 316 16.60 -11.20 -1.98
C ALA A 316 17.10 -12.61 -1.67
N PHE A 317 16.18 -13.56 -1.46
CA PHE A 317 16.50 -14.97 -1.25
C PHE A 317 17.25 -15.59 -2.45
N SER A 318 16.82 -15.31 -3.68
CA SER A 318 17.47 -15.79 -4.90
C SER A 318 18.89 -15.23 -5.05
N THR A 319 19.08 -13.94 -4.77
CA THR A 319 20.39 -13.28 -4.79
C THR A 319 21.33 -13.90 -3.75
N LEU A 320 20.85 -14.07 -2.51
CA LEU A 320 21.60 -14.73 -1.43
C LEU A 320 21.93 -16.18 -1.74
N SER A 321 20.97 -16.92 -2.27
CA SER A 321 21.19 -18.32 -2.70
C SER A 321 22.29 -18.42 -3.74
N SER A 322 22.36 -17.47 -4.67
CA SER A 322 23.43 -17.41 -5.67
C SER A 322 24.80 -17.13 -5.04
N ILE A 323 24.85 -16.24 -4.03
CA ILE A 323 26.08 -15.96 -3.25
C ILE A 323 26.53 -17.23 -2.49
N TRP A 324 25.60 -17.97 -1.89
CA TRP A 324 25.87 -19.25 -1.22
C TRP A 324 26.22 -20.40 -2.20
N GLY A 325 26.37 -20.11 -3.51
CA GLY A 325 26.77 -21.10 -4.53
C GLY A 325 25.61 -21.87 -5.17
N ARG A 326 24.35 -21.45 -4.96
CA ARG A 326 23.15 -22.08 -5.53
C ARG A 326 22.33 -21.10 -6.39
N LYS A 327 22.63 -21.05 -7.67
CA LYS A 327 21.86 -20.22 -8.62
C LYS A 327 20.50 -20.85 -8.90
N SER A 328 19.44 -20.05 -8.87
CA SER A 328 18.10 -20.46 -9.30
C SER A 328 18.07 -20.74 -10.81
N GLU A 329 17.30 -21.73 -11.21
CA GLU A 329 16.97 -22.02 -12.62
C GLU A 329 15.76 -21.22 -13.11
N GLU A 330 15.01 -20.62 -12.20
CA GLU A 330 13.82 -19.82 -12.50
C GLU A 330 14.23 -18.39 -12.88
N PRO A 331 13.53 -17.72 -13.79
CA PRO A 331 13.78 -16.32 -14.14
C PRO A 331 13.19 -15.35 -13.08
N ILE A 332 13.70 -15.45 -11.83
CA ILE A 332 13.17 -14.74 -10.66
C ILE A 332 12.99 -13.22 -10.91
N PRO A 333 13.97 -12.51 -11.52
CA PRO A 333 13.79 -11.08 -11.79
C PRO A 333 12.57 -10.77 -12.67
N ALA A 334 12.26 -11.60 -13.67
CA ALA A 334 11.10 -11.42 -14.53
C ALA A 334 9.78 -11.67 -13.77
N PHE A 335 9.75 -12.66 -12.87
CA PHE A 335 8.59 -12.92 -12.03
C PHE A 335 8.34 -11.79 -11.03
N VAL A 336 9.41 -11.25 -10.44
CA VAL A 336 9.34 -10.09 -9.54
C VAL A 336 8.85 -8.85 -10.28
N ASP A 337 9.36 -8.57 -11.47
CA ASP A 337 8.93 -7.42 -12.29
C ASP A 337 7.43 -7.54 -12.65
N GLN A 338 6.97 -8.72 -13.07
CA GLN A 338 5.56 -8.95 -13.39
C GLN A 338 4.65 -8.86 -12.15
N SER A 339 5.08 -9.41 -11.01
CA SER A 339 4.33 -9.31 -9.76
C SER A 339 4.27 -7.88 -9.25
N SER A 340 5.37 -7.15 -9.31
CA SER A 340 5.43 -5.74 -8.94
C SER A 340 4.50 -4.89 -9.82
N GLU A 341 4.46 -5.17 -11.13
CA GLU A 341 3.52 -4.52 -12.05
C GLU A 341 2.06 -4.79 -11.65
N ASN A 342 1.71 -6.02 -11.36
CA ASN A 342 0.37 -6.39 -10.93
C ASN A 342 -0.03 -5.73 -9.61
N ILE A 343 0.89 -5.67 -8.63
CA ILE A 343 0.65 -4.99 -7.35
C ILE A 343 0.40 -3.50 -7.59
N ASN A 344 1.22 -2.84 -8.42
CA ASN A 344 1.03 -1.44 -8.76
C ASN A 344 -0.31 -1.19 -9.48
N LEU A 345 -0.75 -2.10 -10.38
CA LEU A 345 -2.04 -2.00 -11.05
C LEU A 345 -3.22 -2.23 -10.10
N PHE A 346 -3.04 -3.00 -9.03
CA PHE A 346 -4.02 -3.10 -7.95
C PHE A 346 -4.06 -1.83 -7.09
N ASP A 347 -2.93 -1.14 -6.90
CA ASP A 347 -2.81 0.12 -6.17
C ASP A 347 -3.19 1.36 -7.03
N GLU A 348 -3.41 1.19 -8.33
CA GLU A 348 -3.97 2.23 -9.20
C GLU A 348 -5.38 2.58 -8.71
N HIS A 349 -5.77 3.85 -8.77
CA HIS A 349 -6.92 4.41 -8.04
C HIS A 349 -8.31 3.97 -8.52
N THR A 350 -8.45 3.35 -9.70
CA THR A 350 -9.75 2.91 -10.25
C THR A 350 -9.91 1.39 -10.21
N TRP A 351 -11.12 0.90 -9.89
CA TRP A 351 -11.31 -0.53 -9.59
C TRP A 351 -12.24 -1.26 -10.54
N GLY A 352 -13.17 -0.59 -11.16
CA GLY A 352 -14.12 -1.19 -12.08
C GLY A 352 -14.77 -0.14 -12.95
N LEU A 353 -15.83 -0.53 -13.66
CA LEU A 353 -16.65 0.41 -14.42
C LEU A 353 -17.29 1.43 -13.50
N ALA A 354 -17.33 2.69 -13.93
CA ALA A 354 -18.13 3.69 -13.26
C ALA A 354 -19.59 3.24 -13.19
N MET A 355 -20.27 3.56 -12.10
CA MET A 355 -21.67 3.22 -11.90
C MET A 355 -22.56 3.70 -13.04
N SER A 356 -22.25 4.86 -13.63
CA SER A 356 -22.93 5.43 -14.79
C SER A 356 -22.70 4.67 -16.10
N HIS A 357 -21.63 3.88 -16.20
CA HIS A 357 -21.27 3.08 -17.39
C HIS A 357 -21.74 1.62 -17.27
N GLY A 358 -22.13 1.18 -16.06
CA GLY A 358 -22.84 -0.10 -15.91
C GLY A 358 -24.21 -0.04 -16.60
N GLU A 359 -24.74 -1.18 -17.04
CA GLU A 359 -26.04 -1.25 -17.73
C GLU A 359 -27.17 -0.61 -16.92
N SER A 360 -26.93 -0.37 -15.65
CA SER A 360 -28.01 -0.08 -14.75
C SER A 360 -28.17 1.39 -14.39
N GLY A 361 -27.14 2.07 -13.99
CA GLY A 361 -27.41 3.27 -13.22
C GLY A 361 -28.53 3.08 -12.16
N TYR A 362 -28.91 1.81 -11.90
CA TYR A 362 -30.01 1.42 -11.02
C TYR A 362 -29.50 0.37 -10.02
N TRP A 363 -29.45 0.78 -8.78
CA TRP A 363 -29.10 -0.10 -7.67
C TRP A 363 -30.36 -0.51 -6.91
N ALA A 364 -30.47 -1.77 -6.58
CA ALA A 364 -31.52 -2.32 -5.75
C ALA A 364 -30.95 -2.90 -4.47
N TYR A 365 -31.80 -3.08 -3.46
CA TYR A 365 -31.44 -3.59 -2.14
C TYR A 365 -32.35 -4.74 -1.74
N GLY A 366 -31.90 -5.58 -0.78
CA GLY A 366 -32.68 -6.70 -0.26
C GLY A 366 -33.11 -7.69 -1.36
N LYS A 367 -34.34 -8.19 -1.30
CA LYS A 367 -34.86 -9.20 -2.23
C LYS A 367 -34.85 -8.80 -3.70
N GLU A 368 -34.98 -7.51 -4.01
CA GLU A 368 -34.93 -7.05 -5.40
C GLU A 368 -33.48 -7.10 -5.93
N PHE A 369 -32.50 -6.76 -5.10
CA PHE A 369 -31.08 -6.96 -5.42
C PHE A 369 -30.78 -8.43 -5.74
N GLU A 370 -31.19 -9.36 -4.85
CA GLU A 370 -30.99 -10.80 -5.06
C GLU A 370 -31.61 -11.27 -6.39
N LYS A 371 -32.84 -10.82 -6.69
CA LYS A 371 -33.55 -11.16 -7.91
C LYS A 371 -32.87 -10.60 -9.17
N LEU A 372 -32.40 -9.36 -9.15
CA LEU A 372 -31.71 -8.73 -10.28
C LEU A 372 -30.34 -9.38 -10.50
N ARG A 373 -29.60 -9.64 -9.43
CA ARG A 373 -28.32 -10.33 -9.49
C ARG A 373 -28.44 -11.73 -10.06
N ALA A 374 -29.44 -12.50 -9.60
CA ALA A 374 -29.73 -13.84 -10.14
C ALA A 374 -30.11 -13.84 -11.63
N LYS A 375 -30.54 -12.72 -12.20
CA LYS A 375 -30.81 -12.52 -13.63
C LYS A 375 -29.60 -12.01 -14.41
N GLY A 376 -28.44 -11.86 -13.78
CA GLY A 376 -27.23 -11.34 -14.43
C GLY A 376 -27.22 -9.83 -14.66
N TYR A 377 -28.09 -9.07 -13.98
CA TYR A 377 -28.19 -7.63 -14.18
C TYR A 377 -26.90 -6.87 -13.82
N TYR A 378 -26.11 -7.41 -12.90
CA TYR A 378 -24.86 -6.83 -12.44
C TYR A 378 -23.59 -7.52 -13.00
N ASP A 379 -23.74 -8.50 -13.92
CA ASP A 379 -22.61 -9.30 -14.41
C ASP A 379 -21.48 -8.45 -15.02
N ILE A 380 -21.80 -7.36 -15.72
CA ILE A 380 -20.82 -6.47 -16.35
C ILE A 380 -19.95 -5.76 -15.31
N ILE A 381 -20.57 -5.27 -14.23
CA ILE A 381 -19.86 -4.61 -13.13
C ILE A 381 -19.05 -5.61 -12.31
N GLU A 382 -19.66 -6.76 -11.94
CA GLU A 382 -18.94 -7.81 -11.22
C GLU A 382 -17.74 -8.34 -12.00
N TYR A 383 -17.85 -8.39 -13.34
CA TYR A 383 -16.71 -8.74 -14.19
C TYR A 383 -15.58 -7.71 -14.10
N SER A 384 -15.89 -6.42 -14.10
CA SER A 384 -14.87 -5.36 -13.97
C SER A 384 -14.13 -5.41 -12.62
N TRP A 385 -14.83 -5.70 -11.51
CA TRP A 385 -14.21 -5.93 -10.21
C TRP A 385 -13.31 -7.17 -10.20
N LYS A 386 -13.76 -8.24 -10.89
CA LYS A 386 -12.94 -9.45 -11.04
C LYS A 386 -11.66 -9.18 -11.83
N GLU A 387 -11.68 -8.34 -12.87
CA GLU A 387 -10.47 -7.94 -13.60
C GLU A 387 -9.47 -7.28 -12.64
N LYS A 388 -9.92 -6.38 -11.76
CA LYS A 388 -9.07 -5.75 -10.75
C LYS A 388 -8.47 -6.77 -9.78
N GLY A 389 -9.28 -7.67 -9.22
CA GLY A 389 -8.83 -8.76 -8.35
C GLY A 389 -7.85 -9.72 -9.03
N ASN A 390 -7.93 -9.89 -10.35
CA ASN A 390 -7.05 -10.77 -11.12
C ASN A 390 -5.58 -10.30 -11.12
N TYR A 391 -5.28 -9.03 -10.91
CA TYR A 391 -3.91 -8.57 -10.72
C TYR A 391 -3.27 -9.22 -9.48
N VAL A 392 -3.99 -9.25 -8.37
CA VAL A 392 -3.53 -9.90 -7.13
C VAL A 392 -3.44 -11.41 -7.29
N THR A 393 -4.50 -12.07 -7.78
CA THR A 393 -4.50 -13.53 -7.96
C THR A 393 -3.49 -13.99 -9.02
N GLY A 394 -3.17 -13.15 -10.00
CA GLY A 394 -2.08 -13.38 -10.95
C GLY A 394 -0.71 -13.40 -10.27
N SER A 395 -0.46 -12.45 -9.37
CA SER A 395 0.77 -12.41 -8.57
C SER A 395 0.87 -13.58 -7.59
N GLU A 396 -0.23 -13.99 -6.95
CA GLU A 396 -0.25 -15.18 -6.08
C GLU A 396 0.21 -16.44 -6.82
N LYS A 397 -0.37 -16.69 -7.99
CA LYS A 397 -0.04 -17.83 -8.86
C LYS A 397 1.41 -17.79 -9.36
N LEU A 398 1.96 -16.59 -9.53
CA LEU A 398 3.31 -16.39 -10.01
C LEU A 398 4.35 -16.56 -8.90
N ILE A 399 4.14 -15.95 -7.73
CA ILE A 399 5.16 -15.81 -6.68
C ILE A 399 5.14 -16.96 -5.66
N LEU A 400 3.98 -17.28 -5.09
CA LEU A 400 3.93 -18.20 -3.95
C LEU A 400 4.43 -19.62 -4.28
N PRO A 401 4.10 -20.22 -5.45
CA PRO A 401 4.67 -21.50 -5.83
C PRO A 401 6.19 -21.47 -6.05
N VAL A 402 6.72 -20.36 -6.56
CA VAL A 402 8.17 -20.20 -6.77
C VAL A 402 8.89 -20.10 -5.44
N VAL A 403 8.39 -19.29 -4.50
CA VAL A 403 8.91 -19.23 -3.12
C VAL A 403 8.98 -20.62 -2.50
N SER A 404 7.91 -21.40 -2.58
CA SER A 404 7.86 -22.76 -2.03
C SER A 404 8.89 -23.68 -2.69
N ARG A 405 9.00 -23.64 -4.03
CA ARG A 405 9.99 -24.46 -4.77
C ARG A 405 11.42 -24.07 -4.42
N GLU A 406 11.74 -22.79 -4.35
CA GLU A 406 13.11 -22.33 -4.07
C GLU A 406 13.54 -22.68 -2.65
N LEU A 407 12.65 -22.58 -1.66
CA LEU A 407 12.92 -23.00 -0.28
C LEU A 407 13.11 -24.53 -0.18
N LYS A 408 12.29 -25.31 -0.90
CA LYS A 408 12.47 -26.77 -0.99
C LYS A 408 13.80 -27.14 -1.64
N ARG A 409 14.21 -26.43 -2.71
CA ARG A 409 15.51 -26.59 -3.37
C ARG A 409 16.67 -26.26 -2.43
N LEU A 410 16.54 -25.18 -1.61
CA LEU A 410 17.52 -24.88 -0.57
C LEU A 410 17.63 -26.03 0.43
N ALA A 411 16.50 -26.52 0.95
CA ALA A 411 16.48 -27.66 1.87
C ALA A 411 17.15 -28.91 1.26
N ALA A 412 16.92 -29.18 -0.03
CA ALA A 412 17.58 -30.30 -0.74
C ALA A 412 19.08 -30.08 -0.91
N ALA A 413 19.54 -28.85 -1.02
CA ALA A 413 20.94 -28.50 -1.21
C ALA A 413 21.81 -28.63 0.05
N VAL A 414 21.21 -28.64 1.25
CA VAL A 414 21.94 -28.69 2.53
C VAL A 414 22.59 -30.06 2.75
N ASN A 415 23.83 -30.07 3.26
CA ASN A 415 24.62 -31.26 3.58
C ASN A 415 24.13 -31.91 4.88
N VAL A 416 22.91 -32.43 4.84
CA VAL A 416 22.23 -33.16 5.92
C VAL A 416 21.39 -34.25 5.27
N GLU A 417 21.53 -35.48 5.73
CA GLU A 417 20.79 -36.63 5.20
C GLU A 417 19.43 -36.81 5.89
N GLY A 418 18.45 -37.33 5.16
CA GLY A 418 17.11 -37.66 5.69
C GLY A 418 16.17 -36.46 5.73
N ASN A 419 15.19 -36.54 6.63
CA ASN A 419 14.16 -35.51 6.84
C ASN A 419 14.76 -34.26 7.46
N ARG A 420 14.68 -33.13 6.75
CA ARG A 420 15.20 -31.86 7.21
C ARG A 420 14.29 -30.69 6.87
N ILE A 421 14.24 -29.74 7.76
CA ILE A 421 13.51 -28.48 7.64
C ILE A 421 14.53 -27.36 7.59
N VAL A 422 14.49 -26.52 6.57
CA VAL A 422 15.27 -25.29 6.51
C VAL A 422 14.34 -24.13 6.82
N VAL A 423 14.74 -23.28 7.75
CA VAL A 423 14.04 -22.06 8.14
C VAL A 423 14.84 -20.87 7.69
N TYR A 424 14.28 -20.04 6.82
CA TYR A 424 14.87 -18.80 6.29
C TYR A 424 14.22 -17.57 6.94
N ASN A 425 15.05 -16.61 7.36
CA ASN A 425 14.65 -15.35 7.91
C ASN A 425 14.80 -14.23 6.85
N PRO A 426 13.73 -13.59 6.40
CA PRO A 426 13.83 -12.54 5.38
C PRO A 426 14.27 -11.16 5.92
N LEU A 427 14.40 -10.97 7.25
CA LEU A 427 14.76 -9.69 7.85
C LEU A 427 16.26 -9.58 8.18
N PRO A 428 16.84 -8.36 8.16
CA PRO A 428 18.28 -8.15 8.30
C PRO A 428 18.78 -8.17 9.76
N TRP A 429 18.08 -8.89 10.66
CA TRP A 429 18.50 -9.16 12.04
C TRP A 429 18.11 -10.57 12.46
N GLU A 430 18.83 -11.13 13.44
CA GLU A 430 18.54 -12.46 13.99
C GLU A 430 17.15 -12.51 14.63
N ARG A 431 16.45 -13.64 14.45
CA ARG A 431 15.09 -13.83 14.93
C ARG A 431 14.86 -15.14 15.63
N ASN A 432 13.91 -15.09 16.56
CA ASN A 432 13.25 -16.24 17.17
C ASN A 432 11.76 -16.13 16.86
N ASP A 433 11.15 -17.14 16.24
CA ASP A 433 9.73 -17.10 15.94
C ASP A 433 9.12 -18.50 15.80
N MET A 434 7.78 -18.56 15.88
CA MET A 434 7.03 -19.77 15.61
C MET A 434 7.07 -20.13 14.12
N VAL A 435 7.26 -21.39 13.84
CA VAL A 435 7.33 -21.94 12.48
C VAL A 435 6.28 -23.02 12.30
N THR A 436 5.58 -22.96 11.18
CA THR A 436 4.59 -23.97 10.77
C THR A 436 5.02 -24.62 9.46
N VAL A 437 5.08 -25.93 9.44
CA VAL A 437 5.49 -26.77 8.29
C VAL A 437 4.34 -27.66 7.89
N GLN A 438 3.95 -27.63 6.61
CA GLN A 438 3.04 -28.63 6.06
C GLN A 438 3.84 -29.87 5.63
N THR A 439 3.64 -31.02 6.32
CA THR A 439 4.31 -32.26 6.01
C THR A 439 3.55 -33.46 6.56
N ALA A 440 3.43 -34.51 5.73
CA ALA A 440 2.91 -35.82 6.17
C ALA A 440 4.00 -36.69 6.83
N ALA A 441 5.28 -36.30 6.76
CA ALA A 441 6.41 -37.05 7.27
C ALA A 441 6.29 -37.36 8.78
N ALA A 442 6.82 -38.49 9.19
CA ALA A 442 6.92 -38.81 10.59
C ALA A 442 8.12 -38.08 11.22
N PHE A 443 7.84 -37.32 12.28
CA PHE A 443 8.87 -36.73 13.12
C PHE A 443 8.85 -37.39 14.49
N LYS A 444 10.03 -37.53 15.12
CA LYS A 444 10.18 -37.95 16.50
C LYS A 444 9.67 -36.85 17.44
N LYS A 445 9.99 -36.87 18.71
CA LYS A 445 9.45 -36.00 19.75
C LYS A 445 9.90 -34.52 19.62
N SER A 446 11.01 -34.27 18.93
CA SER A 446 11.66 -32.96 18.90
C SER A 446 12.47 -32.76 17.62
N LEU A 447 12.90 -31.50 17.40
CA LEU A 447 13.85 -31.13 16.36
C LEU A 447 15.15 -30.63 16.98
N LYS A 448 16.26 -30.92 16.33
CA LYS A 448 17.59 -30.42 16.67
C LYS A 448 18.03 -29.42 15.62
N ASN A 449 18.37 -28.20 16.01
CA ASN A 449 19.08 -27.26 15.16
C ASN A 449 20.48 -27.79 14.90
N VAL A 450 20.80 -28.10 13.65
CA VAL A 450 22.07 -28.75 13.28
C VAL A 450 23.29 -27.85 13.59
N ALA A 451 23.12 -26.54 13.47
CA ALA A 451 24.22 -25.59 13.67
C ALA A 451 24.54 -25.32 15.16
N THR A 452 23.51 -25.18 16.00
CA THR A 452 23.67 -24.83 17.41
C THR A 452 23.63 -26.03 18.35
N GLY A 453 23.08 -27.18 17.90
CA GLY A 453 22.79 -28.34 18.73
C GLY A 453 21.56 -28.21 19.61
N GLU A 454 20.86 -27.06 19.58
CA GLU A 454 19.66 -26.80 20.35
C GLU A 454 18.54 -27.76 19.97
N ILE A 455 17.85 -28.28 20.98
CA ILE A 455 16.71 -29.19 20.80
C ILE A 455 15.42 -28.45 21.17
N VAL A 456 14.45 -28.43 20.25
CA VAL A 456 13.18 -27.76 20.41
C VAL A 456 12.01 -28.75 20.36
N SER A 457 11.00 -28.52 21.20
CA SER A 457 9.76 -29.28 21.19
C SER A 457 8.97 -29.04 19.91
N ILE A 458 8.21 -30.05 19.48
CA ILE A 458 7.30 -29.96 18.34
C ILE A 458 5.87 -30.23 18.78
N VAL A 459 4.94 -29.63 18.11
CA VAL A 459 3.52 -30.00 18.11
C VAL A 459 3.15 -30.46 16.71
N LYS A 460 2.54 -31.60 16.59
CA LYS A 460 2.09 -32.15 15.31
C LYS A 460 0.61 -32.47 15.37
N ASP A 461 -0.16 -31.83 14.48
CA ASP A 461 -1.56 -32.19 14.23
C ASP A 461 -1.72 -32.54 12.75
N LYS A 462 -2.07 -33.79 12.47
CA LYS A 462 -2.19 -34.33 11.09
C LYS A 462 -0.94 -34.04 10.27
N ASN A 463 -1.08 -33.16 9.26
CA ASN A 463 0.00 -32.76 8.35
C ASN A 463 0.63 -31.40 8.72
N ILE A 464 0.32 -30.87 9.88
CA ILE A 464 0.86 -29.59 10.36
C ILE A 464 1.84 -29.88 11.50
N LEU A 465 3.06 -29.41 11.36
CA LEU A 465 4.10 -29.46 12.39
C LEU A 465 4.47 -28.06 12.77
N GLN A 466 4.48 -27.76 14.08
CA GLN A 466 4.85 -26.45 14.63
C GLN A 466 6.00 -26.59 15.62
N PHE A 467 6.88 -25.60 15.65
CA PHE A 467 7.97 -25.49 16.61
C PHE A 467 8.48 -24.06 16.74
N GLN A 468 9.14 -23.75 17.84
CA GLN A 468 9.84 -22.48 18.02
C GLN A 468 11.23 -22.60 17.37
N ALA A 469 11.49 -21.78 16.34
CA ALA A 469 12.81 -21.68 15.72
C ALA A 469 13.58 -20.52 16.34
N ASN A 470 14.73 -20.80 16.94
CA ASN A 470 15.58 -19.84 17.62
C ASN A 470 16.86 -19.56 16.85
N HIS A 471 17.42 -18.36 17.04
CA HIS A 471 18.71 -17.94 16.47
C HIS A 471 18.79 -18.11 14.94
N ILE A 472 17.70 -17.77 14.23
CA ILE A 472 17.70 -17.77 12.77
C ILE A 472 18.45 -16.54 12.29
N PRO A 473 19.59 -16.71 11.59
CA PRO A 473 20.45 -15.59 11.25
C PRO A 473 19.78 -14.58 10.32
N ALA A 474 20.27 -13.34 10.37
CA ALA A 474 19.81 -12.23 9.54
C ALA A 474 19.84 -12.58 8.05
N MET A 475 18.73 -12.41 7.34
CA MET A 475 18.53 -12.78 5.92
C MET A 475 19.20 -14.12 5.55
N GLY A 476 19.26 -15.04 6.53
CA GLY A 476 19.95 -16.32 6.45
C GLY A 476 19.05 -17.50 6.82
N TYR A 477 19.62 -18.67 6.93
CA TYR A 477 18.86 -19.88 7.25
C TYR A 477 19.56 -20.77 8.28
N SER A 478 18.75 -21.58 8.96
CA SER A 478 19.19 -22.70 9.82
C SER A 478 18.43 -23.97 9.48
N THR A 479 19.08 -25.13 9.68
CA THR A 479 18.53 -26.45 9.37
C THR A 479 18.18 -27.21 10.66
N PHE A 480 17.00 -27.80 10.65
CA PHE A 480 16.47 -28.61 11.75
C PHE A 480 16.23 -30.06 11.30
N VAL A 481 16.58 -31.01 12.15
CA VAL A 481 16.41 -32.43 11.90
C VAL A 481 15.64 -33.11 13.04
N SER A 482 14.91 -34.16 12.72
CA SER A 482 14.16 -34.93 13.71
C SER A 482 15.10 -35.67 14.68
N THR A 483 14.89 -35.55 15.98
CA THR A 483 15.64 -36.26 17.02
C THR A 483 14.74 -36.93 18.03
N GLY A 484 15.26 -38.03 18.68
CA GLY A 484 14.57 -38.67 19.80
C GLY A 484 14.95 -38.06 21.16
N GLU A 485 15.92 -37.14 21.19
CA GLU A 485 16.32 -36.45 22.39
C GLU A 485 15.18 -35.56 22.89
N GLU A 486 15.00 -35.43 24.20
CA GLU A 486 13.95 -34.55 24.74
C GLU A 486 14.49 -33.11 24.80
N ALA A 487 13.62 -32.16 24.41
CA ALA A 487 13.93 -30.75 24.62
C ALA A 487 14.05 -30.47 26.12
N VAL A 488 15.02 -29.65 26.50
CA VAL A 488 15.12 -29.19 27.89
C VAL A 488 13.94 -28.24 28.13
N THR A 489 12.87 -28.76 28.72
CA THR A 489 11.70 -27.93 29.04
C THR A 489 11.86 -27.36 30.45
N SER A 490 11.90 -26.04 30.57
CA SER A 490 11.49 -25.36 31.81
C SER A 490 10.00 -25.69 32.09
N LYS A 491 9.58 -25.61 33.36
CA LYS A 491 8.16 -25.80 33.68
C LYS A 491 7.34 -24.81 32.84
N SER A 492 6.44 -25.35 32.00
CA SER A 492 5.59 -24.49 31.13
C SER A 492 4.71 -23.57 31.96
N ASN A 493 4.68 -22.28 31.58
CA ASN A 493 3.84 -21.26 32.17
C ASN A 493 2.46 -21.15 31.46
N LEU A 494 2.21 -22.03 30.50
CA LEU A 494 0.92 -22.11 29.79
C LEU A 494 -0.14 -22.75 30.69
N SER A 495 -1.26 -22.08 30.87
CA SER A 495 -2.40 -22.64 31.57
C SER A 495 -3.74 -22.11 31.08
N PHE A 496 -4.82 -22.85 31.33
CA PHE A 496 -6.19 -22.38 31.17
C PHE A 496 -7.09 -22.94 32.28
N ASP A 497 -8.16 -22.20 32.56
CA ASP A 497 -9.27 -22.58 33.45
C ASP A 497 -10.60 -22.37 32.67
N ALA A 498 -11.19 -23.43 32.20
CA ALA A 498 -12.39 -23.37 31.34
C ALA A 498 -13.63 -22.89 32.12
N GLU A 499 -13.72 -23.12 33.45
CA GLU A 499 -14.83 -22.66 34.29
C GLU A 499 -14.80 -21.13 34.42
N LYS A 500 -13.63 -20.57 34.68
CA LYS A 500 -13.41 -19.14 34.79
C LYS A 500 -13.23 -18.47 33.42
N ALA A 501 -13.27 -19.22 32.33
CA ALA A 501 -12.97 -18.75 30.97
C ALA A 501 -11.67 -17.94 30.92
N MET A 502 -10.55 -18.51 31.37
CA MET A 502 -9.28 -17.84 31.53
C MET A 502 -8.15 -18.66 30.89
N MET A 503 -7.19 -17.97 30.28
CA MET A 503 -5.92 -18.56 29.88
C MET A 503 -4.76 -17.63 30.17
N GLU A 504 -3.56 -18.19 30.32
CA GLU A 504 -2.36 -17.39 30.59
C GLU A 504 -1.07 -18.06 30.09
N ASN A 505 -0.06 -17.21 29.84
CA ASN A 505 1.33 -17.59 29.67
C ASN A 505 2.23 -16.77 30.62
N GLU A 506 3.53 -16.75 30.38
CA GLU A 506 4.47 -15.92 31.17
C GLU A 506 4.16 -14.41 31.06
N PHE A 507 3.68 -13.95 29.91
CA PHE A 507 3.53 -12.53 29.58
C PHE A 507 2.13 -11.98 29.81
N PHE A 508 1.10 -12.78 29.54
CA PHE A 508 -0.29 -12.32 29.55
C PHE A 508 -1.21 -13.25 30.34
N LYS A 509 -2.25 -12.64 30.90
CA LYS A 509 -3.41 -13.34 31.44
C LYS A 509 -4.67 -12.78 30.82
N ILE A 510 -5.49 -13.64 30.22
CA ILE A 510 -6.73 -13.28 29.52
C ILE A 510 -7.92 -13.93 30.24
N THR A 511 -8.95 -13.13 30.49
CA THR A 511 -10.27 -13.62 30.93
C THR A 511 -11.32 -13.22 29.89
N PHE A 512 -12.20 -14.14 29.55
CA PHE A 512 -13.22 -13.95 28.52
C PHE A 512 -14.61 -13.73 29.09
N ASP A 513 -15.39 -12.88 28.44
CA ASP A 513 -16.83 -12.72 28.66
C ASP A 513 -17.61 -13.71 27.76
N LYS A 514 -18.09 -14.80 28.32
CA LYS A 514 -18.85 -15.82 27.58
C LYS A 514 -20.15 -15.28 26.97
N LYS A 515 -20.80 -14.30 27.61
CA LYS A 515 -22.08 -13.75 27.14
C LYS A 515 -21.91 -12.89 25.90
N ASN A 516 -20.88 -12.04 25.90
CA ASN A 516 -20.60 -11.12 24.78
C ASN A 516 -19.58 -11.69 23.80
N GLY A 517 -18.90 -12.78 24.14
CA GLY A 517 -17.87 -13.38 23.30
C GLY A 517 -16.69 -12.45 23.05
N THR A 518 -16.18 -11.81 24.12
CA THR A 518 -15.16 -10.78 24.06
C THR A 518 -14.12 -10.99 25.15
N ILE A 519 -13.03 -10.26 25.13
CA ILE A 519 -12.07 -10.22 26.24
C ILE A 519 -12.60 -9.29 27.32
N GLN A 520 -12.79 -9.84 28.54
CA GLN A 520 -13.21 -9.10 29.72
C GLN A 520 -12.01 -8.43 30.40
N SER A 521 -10.86 -9.11 30.45
CA SER A 521 -9.63 -8.65 31.07
C SER A 521 -8.43 -9.19 30.30
N LEU A 522 -7.44 -8.36 30.07
CA LEU A 522 -6.15 -8.69 29.46
C LEU A 522 -5.05 -7.98 30.26
N ILE A 523 -4.33 -8.75 31.08
CA ILE A 523 -3.28 -8.23 31.94
C ILE A 523 -1.92 -8.48 31.26
N ASP A 524 -1.16 -7.44 31.04
CA ASP A 524 0.29 -7.51 30.77
C ASP A 524 1.02 -7.77 32.10
N LYS A 525 1.52 -8.98 32.29
CA LYS A 525 2.16 -9.40 33.53
C LYS A 525 3.50 -8.69 33.80
N LYS A 526 4.17 -8.22 32.74
CA LYS A 526 5.43 -7.49 32.86
C LYS A 526 5.25 -6.10 33.49
N SER A 527 4.24 -5.38 33.02
CA SER A 527 3.91 -4.06 33.56
C SER A 527 2.85 -4.10 34.69
N ASN A 528 2.22 -5.25 34.90
CA ASN A 528 1.05 -5.47 35.76
C ASN A 528 -0.10 -4.51 35.45
N LYS A 529 -0.29 -4.17 34.17
CA LYS A 529 -1.35 -3.27 33.69
C LYS A 529 -2.51 -4.05 33.08
N GLU A 530 -3.73 -3.64 33.43
CA GLU A 530 -4.95 -4.04 32.72
C GLU A 530 -5.05 -3.27 31.40
N MET A 531 -5.12 -3.99 30.29
CA MET A 531 -5.17 -3.41 28.95
C MET A 531 -6.60 -3.06 28.52
N VAL A 532 -7.62 -3.73 29.08
CA VAL A 532 -9.02 -3.58 28.66
C VAL A 532 -9.68 -2.41 29.39
N ASN A 533 -10.27 -1.49 28.61
CA ASN A 533 -11.17 -0.48 29.15
C ASN A 533 -12.58 -1.07 29.34
N ALA A 534 -12.90 -1.51 30.56
CA ALA A 534 -14.19 -2.10 30.90
C ALA A 534 -15.38 -1.12 30.71
N ASN A 535 -15.13 0.19 30.79
CA ASN A 535 -16.14 1.26 30.69
C ASN A 535 -16.42 1.71 29.25
N SER A 536 -15.73 1.14 28.26
CA SER A 536 -15.99 1.47 26.87
C SER A 536 -17.34 0.93 26.38
N ASP A 537 -18.00 1.70 25.49
CA ASP A 537 -19.23 1.29 24.79
C ASP A 537 -19.01 0.08 23.88
N TYR A 538 -17.75 -0.13 23.44
CA TYR A 538 -17.31 -1.28 22.68
C TYR A 538 -16.50 -2.22 23.57
N LYS A 539 -16.51 -3.52 23.26
CA LYS A 539 -15.78 -4.51 24.04
C LYS A 539 -14.49 -4.92 23.32
N PHE A 540 -13.50 -5.34 24.09
CA PHE A 540 -12.17 -5.70 23.55
C PHE A 540 -12.26 -7.01 22.75
N GLY A 541 -11.82 -6.97 21.49
CA GLY A 541 -11.97 -8.07 20.55
C GLY A 541 -13.40 -8.27 20.03
N GLN A 542 -14.28 -7.26 20.11
CA GLN A 542 -15.65 -7.34 19.64
C GLN A 542 -15.72 -7.17 18.12
N TYR A 543 -16.36 -8.11 17.42
CA TYR A 543 -16.79 -7.90 16.05
C TYR A 543 -18.09 -7.07 16.04
N VAL A 544 -18.08 -6.02 15.24
CA VAL A 544 -19.21 -5.10 15.06
C VAL A 544 -19.53 -5.00 13.57
N ASN A 545 -20.79 -5.25 13.22
CA ASN A 545 -21.35 -4.96 11.90
C ASN A 545 -22.23 -3.72 12.00
N GLU A 546 -22.01 -2.76 11.11
CA GLU A 546 -22.85 -1.57 10.94
C GLU A 546 -23.56 -1.65 9.60
N ARG A 547 -24.85 -1.34 9.59
CA ARG A 547 -25.68 -1.09 8.42
C ARG A 547 -26.20 0.33 8.50
N PHE A 548 -25.87 1.14 7.52
CA PHE A 548 -26.11 2.58 7.59
C PHE A 548 -27.46 2.96 6.99
N ALA A 549 -28.08 3.99 7.56
CA ALA A 549 -29.32 4.57 7.09
C ALA A 549 -29.03 5.59 5.99
N LYS A 550 -30.05 5.89 5.16
CA LYS A 550 -29.98 6.94 4.14
C LYS A 550 -29.55 8.30 4.71
N THR A 551 -30.01 8.66 5.90
CA THR A 551 -29.62 9.91 6.58
C THR A 551 -28.11 10.01 6.85
N GLN A 552 -27.43 8.89 7.09
CA GLN A 552 -25.99 8.86 7.32
C GLN A 552 -25.20 8.94 6.00
N THR A 553 -25.64 8.21 4.98
CA THR A 553 -24.99 8.27 3.65
C THR A 553 -25.17 9.65 3.00
N ASP A 554 -26.37 10.25 3.09
CA ASP A 554 -26.64 11.60 2.61
C ASP A 554 -25.83 12.67 3.38
N LYS A 555 -25.70 12.49 4.71
CA LYS A 555 -24.87 13.39 5.52
C LYS A 555 -23.40 13.31 5.10
N TYR A 556 -22.85 12.11 4.95
CA TYR A 556 -21.48 11.91 4.48
C TYR A 556 -21.27 12.59 3.13
N ALA A 557 -22.14 12.33 2.15
CA ALA A 557 -22.06 12.94 0.83
C ALA A 557 -22.08 14.47 0.90
N LYS A 558 -22.97 15.03 1.73
CA LYS A 558 -23.04 16.49 1.95
C LYS A 558 -21.79 17.07 2.62
N ASP A 559 -21.21 16.36 3.58
CA ASP A 559 -20.01 16.82 4.30
C ASP A 559 -18.76 16.75 3.40
N TYR A 560 -18.68 15.74 2.54
CA TYR A 560 -17.49 15.48 1.70
C TYR A 560 -17.52 16.18 0.34
N ILE A 561 -18.66 16.18 -0.35
CA ILE A 561 -18.76 16.72 -1.71
C ILE A 561 -18.78 18.25 -1.69
N LYS A 562 -18.02 18.88 -2.59
CA LYS A 562 -18.07 20.32 -2.82
C LYS A 562 -19.41 20.73 -3.43
N ALA A 563 -19.93 21.89 -3.04
CA ALA A 563 -21.20 22.41 -3.56
C ALA A 563 -21.17 22.58 -5.09
N GLY A 564 -22.28 22.24 -5.75
CA GLY A 564 -22.44 22.38 -7.20
C GLY A 564 -22.18 21.12 -8.02
N TRP A 565 -21.66 20.06 -7.42
CA TRP A 565 -21.33 18.81 -8.10
C TRP A 565 -22.41 17.73 -7.87
N ASN A 566 -23.59 17.95 -8.44
CA ASN A 566 -24.74 17.07 -8.19
C ASN A 566 -24.56 15.61 -8.64
N TRP A 567 -23.77 15.35 -9.68
CA TRP A 567 -23.47 14.01 -10.13
C TRP A 567 -22.73 13.19 -9.06
N ALA A 568 -21.87 13.82 -8.29
CA ALA A 568 -21.10 13.15 -7.25
C ALA A 568 -21.98 12.59 -6.11
N TYR A 569 -23.14 13.20 -5.86
CA TYR A 569 -24.10 12.66 -4.88
C TYR A 569 -24.67 11.29 -5.32
N GLN A 570 -24.73 11.03 -6.62
CA GLN A 570 -25.15 9.74 -7.13
C GLN A 570 -24.02 8.71 -7.04
N GLU A 571 -22.78 9.11 -7.31
CA GLU A 571 -21.62 8.22 -7.31
C GLU A 571 -21.04 7.94 -5.91
N LEU A 572 -21.05 8.91 -5.01
CA LEU A 572 -20.51 8.80 -3.65
C LEU A 572 -21.55 8.57 -2.57
N GLY A 573 -22.82 8.73 -2.90
CA GLY A 573 -23.98 8.43 -2.05
C GLY A 573 -24.49 7.01 -2.29
N ARG A 574 -25.77 6.80 -1.97
CA ARG A 574 -26.46 5.53 -2.24
C ARG A 574 -27.76 5.78 -2.98
N ILE A 575 -27.75 5.45 -4.28
CA ILE A 575 -28.91 5.64 -5.15
C ILE A 575 -30.04 4.69 -4.71
N ASN A 576 -31.27 5.19 -4.71
CA ASN A 576 -32.47 4.41 -4.40
C ASN A 576 -32.47 3.75 -3.01
N LEU A 577 -31.62 4.18 -2.09
CA LEU A 577 -31.64 3.68 -0.72
C LEU A 577 -32.92 4.17 -0.03
N ASP A 578 -33.68 3.25 0.54
CA ASP A 578 -34.87 3.55 1.32
C ASP A 578 -34.52 3.95 2.77
N ASP A 579 -35.50 4.41 3.53
CA ASP A 579 -35.33 4.88 4.91
C ASP A 579 -35.18 3.72 5.93
N THR A 580 -34.40 2.69 5.60
CA THR A 580 -34.07 1.63 6.56
C THR A 580 -33.23 2.22 7.70
N PRO A 581 -33.59 2.02 8.96
CA PRO A 581 -32.86 2.57 10.09
C PRO A 581 -31.43 2.04 10.19
N TYR A 582 -30.54 2.87 10.74
CA TYR A 582 -29.20 2.44 11.14
C TYR A 582 -29.29 1.25 12.12
N LYS A 583 -28.47 0.26 11.89
CA LYS A 583 -28.37 -0.90 12.76
C LYS A 583 -26.90 -1.19 13.08
N LYS A 584 -26.59 -1.38 14.36
CA LYS A 584 -25.32 -1.88 14.86
C LYS A 584 -25.55 -3.24 15.51
N SER A 585 -24.84 -4.25 15.05
CA SER A 585 -24.99 -5.64 15.48
C SER A 585 -23.66 -6.25 15.89
N SER A 586 -23.68 -7.16 16.84
CA SER A 586 -22.51 -7.93 17.30
C SER A 586 -22.95 -9.33 17.69
N GLY A 587 -22.04 -10.29 17.59
CA GLY A 587 -22.30 -11.66 18.05
C GLY A 587 -22.53 -11.73 19.56
N ARG A 588 -23.32 -12.70 19.96
CA ARG A 588 -23.67 -12.98 21.37
C ARG A 588 -23.59 -14.47 21.62
N ASN A 589 -23.50 -14.85 22.91
CA ASN A 589 -23.58 -16.26 23.36
C ASN A 589 -22.56 -17.16 22.63
N ALA A 590 -21.29 -16.79 22.70
CA ALA A 590 -20.21 -17.57 22.11
C ALA A 590 -20.05 -18.93 22.79
N GLU A 591 -19.88 -19.98 22.01
CA GLU A 591 -19.27 -21.20 22.50
C GLU A 591 -17.77 -21.00 22.62
N ILE A 592 -17.20 -21.25 23.82
CA ILE A 592 -15.77 -21.10 24.07
C ILE A 592 -15.18 -22.47 24.42
N THR A 593 -14.16 -22.86 23.67
CA THR A 593 -13.36 -24.05 23.92
C THR A 593 -11.90 -23.69 24.14
N PHE A 594 -11.22 -24.43 25.03
CA PHE A 594 -9.82 -24.22 25.33
C PHE A 594 -9.00 -25.45 24.98
N SER A 595 -7.81 -25.24 24.52
CA SER A 595 -6.81 -26.27 24.30
C SER A 595 -5.42 -25.80 24.69
N LYS A 596 -4.54 -26.73 25.01
CA LYS A 596 -3.14 -26.45 25.32
C LYS A 596 -2.26 -27.56 24.79
N ASP A 597 -1.11 -27.17 24.26
CA ASP A 597 -0.03 -28.06 23.89
C ASP A 597 1.31 -27.61 24.51
N ALA A 598 2.44 -28.07 23.97
CA ALA A 598 3.77 -27.73 24.47
C ALA A 598 4.21 -26.31 24.09
N LEU A 599 3.56 -25.69 23.10
CA LEU A 599 3.99 -24.42 22.50
C LEU A 599 3.01 -23.27 22.75
N SER A 600 1.72 -23.61 22.97
CA SER A 600 0.67 -22.61 23.05
C SER A 600 -0.52 -23.01 23.93
N VAL A 601 -1.26 -22.02 24.37
CA VAL A 601 -2.62 -22.15 24.88
C VAL A 601 -3.57 -21.35 24.01
N THR A 602 -4.69 -21.95 23.63
CA THR A 602 -5.63 -21.39 22.65
C THR A 602 -7.05 -21.41 23.18
N ALA A 603 -7.78 -20.30 22.98
CA ALA A 603 -9.23 -20.22 23.17
C ALA A 603 -9.91 -19.98 21.81
N ILE A 604 -10.90 -20.79 21.49
CA ILE A 604 -11.71 -20.68 20.28
C ILE A 604 -13.12 -20.27 20.67
N MET A 605 -13.58 -19.15 20.13
CA MET A 605 -14.94 -18.66 20.25
C MET A 605 -15.68 -18.84 18.93
N THR A 606 -16.82 -19.47 18.96
CA THR A 606 -17.68 -19.67 17.78
C THR A 606 -19.00 -18.95 17.97
N PHE A 607 -19.42 -18.23 16.95
CA PHE A 607 -20.67 -17.48 16.92
C PHE A 607 -21.53 -17.99 15.77
N LYS A 608 -22.79 -18.29 16.07
CA LYS A 608 -23.81 -18.58 15.06
C LYS A 608 -24.62 -17.33 14.78
N GLY A 609 -24.95 -17.09 13.53
CA GLY A 609 -25.82 -15.99 13.12
C GLY A 609 -27.21 -16.12 13.76
N ASP A 610 -27.81 -14.98 14.04
CA ASP A 610 -29.17 -14.87 14.59
C ASP A 610 -29.96 -13.76 13.84
N ALA A 611 -31.14 -13.40 14.33
CA ALA A 611 -31.97 -12.37 13.71
C ALA A 611 -31.33 -10.95 13.74
N ASP A 612 -30.42 -10.71 14.69
CA ASP A 612 -29.72 -9.43 14.83
C ASP A 612 -28.47 -9.35 13.96
N LEU A 613 -27.74 -10.46 13.84
CA LEU A 613 -26.54 -10.58 13.02
C LEU A 613 -26.51 -11.95 12.33
N VAL A 614 -26.78 -11.99 11.03
CA VAL A 614 -26.86 -13.25 10.27
C VAL A 614 -25.50 -13.92 10.01
N HIS A 615 -24.40 -13.29 10.39
CA HIS A 615 -23.04 -13.75 10.11
C HIS A 615 -22.60 -14.87 11.05
N ASN A 616 -22.13 -15.98 10.47
CA ASN A 616 -21.37 -16.99 11.21
C ASN A 616 -19.90 -16.58 11.23
N TYR A 617 -19.32 -16.48 12.41
CA TYR A 617 -17.91 -16.14 12.54
C TYR A 617 -17.28 -16.84 13.76
N SER A 618 -15.97 -16.83 13.80
CA SER A 618 -15.19 -17.34 14.92
C SER A 618 -14.02 -16.41 15.23
N MET A 619 -13.56 -16.50 16.46
CA MET A 619 -12.33 -15.85 16.92
C MET A 619 -11.44 -16.86 17.63
N VAL A 620 -10.17 -16.88 17.29
CA VAL A 620 -9.15 -17.71 17.92
C VAL A 620 -8.15 -16.81 18.61
N PHE A 621 -7.93 -17.03 19.88
CA PHE A 621 -6.94 -16.31 20.69
C PHE A 621 -5.85 -17.29 21.08
N THR A 622 -4.59 -16.94 20.79
CA THR A 622 -3.44 -17.79 21.08
C THR A 622 -2.38 -17.03 21.87
N LEU A 623 -1.92 -17.67 22.96
CA LEU A 623 -0.72 -17.26 23.68
C LEU A 623 0.35 -18.33 23.50
N TYR A 624 1.48 -17.94 22.96
CA TYR A 624 2.66 -18.82 22.82
C TYR A 624 3.52 -18.78 24.07
N GLU A 625 4.22 -19.88 24.35
CA GLU A 625 5.07 -20.04 25.53
C GLU A 625 6.12 -18.93 25.65
N ASN A 626 6.82 -18.64 24.54
CA ASN A 626 8.00 -17.76 24.51
C ASN A 626 7.77 -16.46 23.70
N LYS A 627 6.52 -16.05 23.48
CA LYS A 627 6.24 -14.86 22.67
C LYS A 627 5.43 -13.84 23.44
N PRO A 628 5.95 -12.60 23.62
CA PRO A 628 5.25 -11.55 24.36
C PRO A 628 4.18 -10.86 23.49
N THR A 629 3.35 -11.64 22.81
CA THR A 629 2.25 -11.16 21.96
C THR A 629 1.00 -12.01 22.15
N VAL A 630 -0.15 -11.38 22.08
CA VAL A 630 -1.44 -12.03 21.92
C VAL A 630 -1.78 -12.09 20.44
N GLU A 631 -1.97 -13.28 19.89
CA GLU A 631 -2.47 -13.45 18.53
C GLU A 631 -4.00 -13.60 18.55
N VAL A 632 -4.67 -12.87 17.67
CA VAL A 632 -6.13 -12.95 17.49
C VAL A 632 -6.41 -13.21 16.02
N ILE A 633 -7.17 -14.25 15.71
CA ILE A 633 -7.63 -14.55 14.34
C ILE A 633 -9.15 -14.43 14.34
N TRP A 634 -9.67 -13.51 13.57
CA TRP A 634 -11.09 -13.41 13.23
C TRP A 634 -11.33 -14.12 11.90
N SER A 635 -12.45 -14.85 11.81
CA SER A 635 -12.85 -15.57 10.58
C SER A 635 -14.34 -15.47 10.38
N ILE A 636 -14.78 -15.07 9.19
CA ILE A 636 -16.18 -15.10 8.78
C ILE A 636 -16.41 -16.21 7.76
N ASN A 637 -17.56 -16.87 7.82
CA ASN A 637 -17.91 -17.99 6.94
C ASN A 637 -19.23 -17.74 6.24
N GLY A 638 -19.16 -17.65 4.90
CA GLY A 638 -20.34 -17.53 4.04
C GLY A 638 -21.14 -16.26 4.29
N LYS A 639 -20.47 -15.09 4.45
CA LYS A 639 -21.18 -13.81 4.49
C LYS A 639 -21.98 -13.64 3.20
N PRO A 640 -23.30 -13.36 3.29
CA PRO A 640 -24.09 -13.09 2.10
C PRO A 640 -23.70 -11.76 1.44
N ALA A 641 -23.94 -11.66 0.13
CA ALA A 641 -23.86 -10.38 -0.58
C ALA A 641 -25.02 -9.48 -0.13
N GLU A 642 -24.71 -8.28 0.28
CA GLU A 642 -25.70 -7.25 0.62
C GLU A 642 -25.27 -5.92 0.00
N ALA A 643 -26.13 -5.34 -0.83
CA ALA A 643 -25.87 -4.04 -1.44
C ALA A 643 -26.13 -2.85 -0.48
N TRP A 644 -26.68 -3.10 0.71
CA TRP A 644 -26.84 -2.08 1.72
C TRP A 644 -25.52 -1.47 2.13
N PRO A 645 -25.47 -0.13 2.43
CA PRO A 645 -24.26 0.46 2.96
C PRO A 645 -23.91 -0.18 4.32
N GLU A 646 -22.76 -0.83 4.37
CA GLU A 646 -22.30 -1.61 5.52
C GLU A 646 -20.83 -1.46 5.83
N ALA A 647 -20.44 -1.75 7.07
CA ALA A 647 -19.06 -1.91 7.48
C ALA A 647 -18.92 -2.95 8.58
N GLY A 648 -17.83 -3.72 8.54
CA GLY A 648 -17.44 -4.66 9.59
C GLY A 648 -16.17 -4.19 10.31
N TRP A 649 -16.16 -4.31 11.63
CA TRP A 649 -15.07 -3.86 12.49
C TRP A 649 -14.68 -4.87 13.53
N ILE A 650 -13.43 -4.85 13.95
CA ILE A 650 -13.00 -5.41 15.22
C ILE A 650 -12.47 -4.29 16.12
N SER A 651 -12.91 -4.24 17.38
CA SER A 651 -12.61 -3.16 18.32
C SER A 651 -11.62 -3.56 19.40
N PHE A 652 -10.72 -2.64 19.75
CA PHE A 652 -9.73 -2.78 20.80
C PHE A 652 -9.74 -1.52 21.70
N PRO A 653 -10.64 -1.42 22.68
CA PRO A 653 -10.69 -0.29 23.62
C PRO A 653 -9.65 -0.49 24.75
N PHE A 654 -8.53 0.22 24.65
CA PHE A 654 -7.47 0.17 25.65
C PHE A 654 -7.77 1.02 26.88
N ASN A 655 -7.28 0.57 28.02
CA ASN A 655 -7.41 1.27 29.32
C ASN A 655 -6.29 2.33 29.47
N ILE A 656 -6.39 3.38 28.67
CA ILE A 656 -5.46 4.52 28.69
C ILE A 656 -6.27 5.82 28.70
N GLU A 657 -6.00 6.66 29.68
CA GLU A 657 -6.55 8.02 29.76
C GLU A 657 -5.71 8.98 28.92
N HIS A 658 -6.37 9.91 28.20
CA HIS A 658 -5.70 10.89 27.34
C HIS A 658 -4.70 10.25 26.36
N PRO A 659 -5.15 9.37 25.48
CA PRO A 659 -4.29 8.57 24.63
C PRO A 659 -3.50 9.43 23.63
N GLN A 660 -2.25 9.06 23.41
CA GLN A 660 -1.45 9.51 22.29
C GLN A 660 -1.33 8.36 21.29
N PHE A 661 -1.75 8.61 20.05
CA PHE A 661 -1.68 7.61 18.99
C PHE A 661 -0.42 7.78 18.16
N LYS A 662 0.17 6.65 17.78
CA LYS A 662 1.28 6.56 16.84
C LYS A 662 0.91 5.57 15.75
N LEU A 663 0.86 6.05 14.53
CA LEU A 663 0.46 5.25 13.36
C LEU A 663 1.69 4.95 12.51
N GLY A 664 1.98 3.68 12.31
CA GLY A 664 3.01 3.25 11.37
C GLY A 664 2.49 3.40 9.93
N ARG A 665 2.63 4.59 9.36
CA ARG A 665 2.29 4.92 7.99
C ARG A 665 3.43 4.50 7.05
N LEU A 666 3.24 4.67 5.77
CA LEU A 666 4.25 4.30 4.78
C LEU A 666 5.54 5.13 5.00
N GLY A 667 6.63 4.45 5.40
CA GLY A 667 7.97 5.02 5.56
C GLY A 667 8.23 5.84 6.82
N ALA A 668 7.23 6.06 7.68
CA ALA A 668 7.40 6.78 8.94
C ALA A 668 6.31 6.43 9.96
N VAL A 669 6.60 6.65 11.24
CA VAL A 669 5.59 6.65 12.30
C VAL A 669 5.09 8.08 12.49
N VAL A 670 3.78 8.29 12.45
CA VAL A 670 3.13 9.60 12.52
C VAL A 670 2.22 9.72 13.75
N ASP A 671 2.07 10.94 14.22
CA ASP A 671 1.07 11.33 15.22
C ASP A 671 -0.10 11.97 14.47
N PRO A 672 -1.30 11.34 14.43
CA PRO A 672 -2.39 11.81 13.57
C PRO A 672 -2.91 13.22 13.96
N VAL A 673 -2.67 13.65 15.20
CA VAL A 673 -3.07 14.99 15.66
C VAL A 673 -2.08 16.08 15.21
N LYS A 674 -0.79 15.73 15.01
CA LYS A 674 0.27 16.70 14.73
C LYS A 674 0.74 16.66 13.28
N ASP A 675 0.72 15.47 12.67
CA ASP A 675 1.40 15.21 11.41
C ASP A 675 0.43 15.06 10.24
N PHE A 676 -0.89 15.24 10.44
CA PHE A 676 -1.84 15.32 9.35
C PHE A 676 -2.02 16.77 8.90
N VAL A 677 -2.02 16.99 7.59
CA VAL A 677 -2.26 18.31 7.01
C VAL A 677 -3.69 18.75 7.29
N LYS A 678 -3.87 20.03 7.66
CA LYS A 678 -5.21 20.60 7.91
C LYS A 678 -6.13 20.40 6.70
N GLY A 679 -7.39 20.07 6.95
CA GLY A 679 -8.37 19.79 5.91
C GLY A 679 -8.38 18.34 5.40
N SER A 680 -7.44 17.50 5.87
CA SER A 680 -7.45 16.06 5.58
C SER A 680 -8.54 15.33 6.37
N ASN A 681 -8.92 14.13 5.91
CA ASN A 681 -9.86 13.27 6.61
C ASN A 681 -9.24 12.71 7.91
N LEU A 682 -9.97 12.78 9.01
CA LEU A 682 -9.52 12.32 10.33
C LEU A 682 -10.29 11.10 10.86
N ASP A 683 -11.33 10.66 10.16
CA ASP A 683 -12.17 9.55 10.62
C ASP A 683 -11.63 8.16 10.25
N TYR A 684 -10.81 8.07 9.21
CA TYR A 684 -10.35 6.80 8.65
C TYR A 684 -9.02 6.95 7.92
N GLY A 685 -8.21 5.91 7.93
CA GLY A 685 -6.96 5.86 7.16
C GLY A 685 -6.37 4.46 7.17
N PHE A 686 -5.28 4.26 6.42
CA PHE A 686 -4.53 3.01 6.39
C PHE A 686 -3.28 3.09 7.22
N ILE A 687 -2.87 1.97 7.79
CA ILE A 687 -1.53 1.76 8.35
C ILE A 687 -0.74 0.76 7.51
N ASN A 688 0.54 1.01 7.41
CA ASN A 688 1.47 0.11 6.76
C ASN A 688 2.07 -0.90 7.75
N THR A 689 2.45 -0.45 8.94
CA THR A 689 3.00 -1.30 10.00
C THR A 689 2.03 -1.47 11.17
N GLY A 690 2.14 -0.73 12.26
CA GLY A 690 1.31 -0.93 13.45
C GLY A 690 0.81 0.37 14.07
N VAL A 691 0.10 0.22 15.17
CA VAL A 691 -0.44 1.33 15.98
C VAL A 691 0.13 1.25 17.38
N GLY A 692 0.58 2.37 17.91
CA GLY A 692 0.87 2.56 19.33
C GLY A 692 -0.23 3.40 19.98
N VAL A 693 -0.70 2.96 21.15
CA VAL A 693 -1.63 3.73 22.01
C VAL A 693 -0.88 3.95 23.33
N LEU A 694 -0.54 5.18 23.62
CA LEU A 694 0.38 5.54 24.69
C LEU A 694 -0.27 6.46 25.71
N ASP A 695 0.16 6.31 26.98
CA ASP A 695 -0.14 7.25 28.06
C ASP A 695 0.88 8.43 28.05
N LYS A 696 0.69 9.37 28.95
CA LYS A 696 1.58 10.54 29.14
C LYS A 696 3.03 10.19 29.49
N ASN A 697 3.30 8.95 29.91
CA ASN A 697 4.64 8.48 30.28
C ASN A 697 5.31 7.69 29.12
N ASN A 698 4.75 7.73 27.93
CA ASN A 698 5.20 6.95 26.77
C ASN A 698 5.16 5.43 27.01
N GLN A 699 4.20 4.95 27.81
CA GLN A 699 3.92 3.56 28.04
C GLN A 699 2.52 3.22 27.50
N GLY A 700 2.31 1.99 27.07
CA GLY A 700 1.01 1.60 26.57
C GLY A 700 1.05 0.29 25.79
N PHE A 701 0.39 0.25 24.65
CA PHE A 701 0.17 -0.98 23.91
C PHE A 701 0.39 -0.78 22.42
N GLY A 702 0.98 -1.80 21.78
CA GLY A 702 1.13 -1.91 20.35
C GLY A 702 0.13 -2.89 19.76
N LEU A 703 -0.30 -2.62 18.54
CA LEU A 703 -1.28 -3.43 17.82
C LEU A 703 -0.99 -3.38 16.32
N THR A 704 -1.05 -4.53 15.65
CA THR A 704 -0.93 -4.59 14.19
C THR A 704 -1.84 -5.64 13.59
N SER A 705 -2.15 -5.46 12.30
CA SER A 705 -2.71 -6.51 11.44
C SER A 705 -1.87 -6.62 10.16
N PRO A 706 -1.31 -7.78 9.84
CA PRO A 706 -0.68 -8.00 8.54
C PRO A 706 -1.71 -8.00 7.40
N ASP A 707 -2.98 -8.31 7.72
CA ASP A 707 -4.04 -8.58 6.76
C ASP A 707 -4.92 -7.35 6.49
N VAL A 708 -5.18 -6.52 7.51
CA VAL A 708 -6.15 -5.42 7.49
C VAL A 708 -5.46 -4.09 7.77
N PRO A 709 -5.28 -3.21 6.76
CA PRO A 709 -4.65 -1.91 6.96
C PRO A 709 -5.61 -0.81 7.41
N GLY A 710 -6.90 -0.93 7.08
CA GLY A 710 -7.91 0.09 7.35
C GLY A 710 -8.23 0.22 8.82
N LEU A 711 -8.16 1.43 9.36
CA LEU A 711 -8.45 1.66 10.77
C LEU A 711 -9.13 3.00 11.02
N SER A 712 -9.79 3.07 12.18
CA SER A 712 -10.31 4.30 12.77
C SER A 712 -9.94 4.37 14.25
N LEU A 713 -9.81 5.58 14.75
CA LEU A 713 -9.47 5.86 16.14
C LEU A 713 -10.69 6.42 16.88
N ASP A 714 -10.84 6.07 18.17
CA ASP A 714 -11.93 6.49 19.07
C ASP A 714 -13.33 5.93 18.67
N ARG A 715 -13.72 6.03 17.40
CA ARG A 715 -15.02 5.60 16.86
C ARG A 715 -14.89 4.96 15.47
N PRO A 716 -15.79 4.05 15.06
CA PRO A 716 -15.86 3.57 13.67
C PRO A 716 -16.03 4.73 12.69
N GLY A 717 -15.25 4.77 11.61
CA GLY A 717 -15.13 5.94 10.73
C GLY A 717 -15.85 5.84 9.39
N CYS A 718 -16.49 4.70 9.03
CA CYS A 718 -17.25 4.63 7.79
C CYS A 718 -18.47 5.53 7.78
N TRP A 719 -18.77 6.07 6.60
CA TRP A 719 -19.85 7.05 6.36
C TRP A 719 -19.76 8.29 7.25
N LYS A 720 -18.53 8.71 7.52
CA LYS A 720 -18.18 9.94 8.24
C LYS A 720 -17.08 10.69 7.50
N TYR A 721 -17.12 12.00 7.59
CA TYR A 721 -16.05 12.86 7.11
C TYR A 721 -15.91 14.04 8.05
N SER A 722 -14.75 14.23 8.62
CA SER A 722 -14.40 15.38 9.44
C SER A 722 -12.92 15.74 9.30
N THR A 723 -12.66 17.03 9.37
CA THR A 723 -11.32 17.63 9.24
C THR A 723 -10.83 18.25 10.55
N ASP A 724 -11.62 18.14 11.61
CA ASP A 724 -11.35 18.71 12.94
C ASP A 724 -11.48 17.68 14.09
N PHE A 725 -11.72 16.41 13.76
CA PHE A 725 -11.87 15.36 14.74
C PHE A 725 -10.54 15.02 15.43
N VAL A 726 -10.55 15.06 16.77
CA VAL A 726 -9.40 14.66 17.59
C VAL A 726 -9.81 13.46 18.45
N PRO A 727 -9.20 12.29 18.30
CA PRO A 727 -9.51 11.11 19.11
C PRO A 727 -9.27 11.34 20.60
N GLN A 728 -10.27 11.07 21.44
CA GLN A 728 -10.23 11.26 22.88
C GLN A 728 -10.19 9.96 23.67
N LYS A 729 -10.73 8.88 23.09
CA LYS A 729 -10.79 7.56 23.71
C LYS A 729 -9.72 6.66 23.10
N ALA A 730 -9.10 5.82 23.91
CA ALA A 730 -8.06 4.87 23.47
C ALA A 730 -8.65 3.66 22.72
N ASN A 731 -9.63 3.88 21.84
CA ASN A 731 -10.25 2.84 21.06
C ASN A 731 -9.59 2.76 19.68
N VAL A 732 -9.22 1.56 19.25
CA VAL A 732 -8.73 1.27 17.90
C VAL A 732 -9.72 0.31 17.23
N PHE A 733 -10.15 0.67 16.03
CA PHE A 733 -11.05 -0.14 15.21
C PHE A 733 -10.35 -0.53 13.91
N PHE A 734 -10.20 -1.81 13.64
CA PHE A 734 -9.80 -2.27 12.32
C PHE A 734 -11.02 -2.56 11.47
N ASN A 735 -11.02 -2.03 10.25
CA ASN A 735 -12.10 -2.20 9.29
C ASN A 735 -11.91 -3.50 8.51
N LEU A 736 -12.68 -4.52 8.85
CA LEU A 736 -12.62 -5.84 8.24
C LEU A 736 -13.16 -5.87 6.81
N TYR A 737 -14.09 -4.97 6.50
CA TYR A 737 -14.68 -4.70 5.19
C TYR A 737 -15.60 -3.49 5.26
N ASN A 738 -15.81 -2.84 4.12
CA ASN A 738 -16.88 -1.86 3.91
C ASN A 738 -17.23 -1.78 2.41
N ASN A 739 -18.32 -1.10 2.10
CA ASN A 739 -18.72 -0.78 0.73
C ASN A 739 -19.03 0.73 0.57
N GLN A 740 -18.30 1.58 1.28
CA GLN A 740 -18.59 3.02 1.33
C GLN A 740 -18.31 3.72 0.00
N TRP A 741 -17.14 3.44 -0.61
CA TRP A 741 -16.72 4.14 -1.82
C TRP A 741 -17.34 3.45 -3.04
N SER A 742 -18.40 4.03 -3.60
CA SER A 742 -19.27 3.35 -4.57
C SER A 742 -19.02 3.69 -6.03
N THR A 743 -18.25 4.73 -6.36
CA THR A 743 -18.02 5.21 -7.75
C THR A 743 -17.75 4.10 -8.75
N ASN A 744 -16.74 3.26 -8.49
CA ASN A 744 -16.33 2.14 -9.33
C ASN A 744 -15.85 0.94 -8.52
N PHE A 745 -15.91 1.04 -7.17
CA PHE A 745 -15.51 0.00 -6.26
C PHE A 745 -16.63 -1.03 -6.01
N THR A 746 -16.29 -2.10 -5.30
CA THR A 746 -17.22 -3.20 -5.03
C THR A 746 -18.36 -2.74 -4.11
N GLU A 747 -19.60 -2.93 -4.55
CA GLU A 747 -20.82 -2.48 -3.87
C GLU A 747 -21.34 -3.48 -2.82
N TRP A 748 -20.84 -4.71 -2.83
CA TRP A 748 -21.17 -5.74 -1.83
C TRP A 748 -19.97 -6.62 -1.55
N VAL A 749 -19.83 -7.00 -0.30
CA VAL A 749 -18.75 -7.89 0.15
C VAL A 749 -19.36 -9.21 0.59
N GLU A 750 -18.93 -10.32 0.02
CA GLU A 750 -19.48 -11.67 0.30
C GLU A 750 -18.40 -12.73 0.46
N GLY A 751 -18.78 -13.89 1.01
CA GLY A 751 -17.93 -15.09 1.07
C GLY A 751 -17.25 -15.29 2.41
N SER A 752 -16.08 -15.93 2.40
CA SER A 752 -15.35 -16.32 3.61
C SER A 752 -13.93 -15.78 3.57
N TRP A 753 -13.45 -15.20 4.67
CA TRP A 753 -12.06 -14.77 4.82
C TRP A 753 -11.66 -14.69 6.29
N THR A 754 -10.37 -14.46 6.53
CA THR A 754 -9.78 -14.35 7.87
C THR A 754 -8.94 -13.09 7.98
N ALA A 755 -8.84 -12.55 9.20
CA ALA A 755 -7.96 -11.44 9.55
C ALA A 755 -7.21 -11.75 10.84
N LYS A 756 -5.92 -11.45 10.88
CA LYS A 756 -5.02 -11.64 12.03
C LYS A 756 -4.69 -10.32 12.69
N PHE A 757 -4.62 -10.33 14.01
CA PHE A 757 -4.22 -9.18 14.83
C PHE A 757 -3.22 -9.65 15.89
N TYR A 758 -2.27 -8.77 16.21
CA TYR A 758 -1.24 -9.04 17.21
C TYR A 758 -1.14 -7.87 18.18
N ILE A 759 -1.13 -8.15 19.48
CA ILE A 759 -1.14 -7.16 20.55
C ILE A 759 0.08 -7.38 21.45
N TRP A 760 0.74 -6.32 21.86
CA TRP A 760 1.89 -6.37 22.79
C TRP A 760 1.94 -5.15 23.72
N GLY A 761 2.67 -5.26 24.82
CA GLY A 761 2.91 -4.16 25.75
C GLY A 761 4.07 -3.26 25.30
N ILE A 762 3.95 -1.95 25.48
CA ILE A 762 5.00 -0.95 25.27
C ILE A 762 5.38 -0.34 26.61
N ASN A 763 6.58 -0.64 27.10
CA ASN A 763 7.08 -0.12 28.37
C ASN A 763 7.95 1.13 28.23
N ASN A 764 8.56 1.32 27.06
CA ASN A 764 9.37 2.48 26.73
C ASN A 764 9.27 2.71 25.22
N TYR A 765 8.58 3.77 24.83
CA TYR A 765 8.27 4.01 23.42
C TYR A 765 9.51 4.52 22.67
N ALA A 766 9.74 3.91 21.53
CA ALA A 766 10.55 4.42 20.42
C ALA A 766 10.01 3.83 19.12
N ASP A 767 9.90 4.63 18.06
CA ASP A 767 9.24 4.25 16.79
C ASP A 767 9.67 2.86 16.29
N GLY A 768 10.97 2.61 16.19
CA GLY A 768 11.52 1.35 15.73
C GLY A 768 11.16 0.17 16.61
N SER A 769 11.54 0.19 17.88
CA SER A 769 11.37 -0.96 18.77
C SER A 769 9.94 -1.19 19.24
N ALA A 770 9.12 -0.14 19.30
CA ALA A 770 7.77 -0.23 19.81
C ALA A 770 6.73 -0.56 18.72
N ILE A 771 6.95 -0.13 17.47
CA ILE A 771 5.98 -0.30 16.37
C ILE A 771 6.59 -1.00 15.17
N VAL A 772 7.68 -0.47 14.59
CA VAL A 772 8.20 -0.94 13.30
C VAL A 772 8.71 -2.37 13.39
N VAL A 773 9.64 -2.66 14.31
CA VAL A 773 10.26 -4.00 14.41
C VAL A 773 9.24 -5.09 14.70
N PRO A 774 8.36 -5.00 15.72
CA PRO A 774 7.36 -6.03 15.97
C PRO A 774 6.42 -6.23 14.77
N SER A 775 6.00 -5.16 14.11
CA SER A 775 5.10 -5.23 12.95
C SER A 775 5.79 -5.84 11.73
N GLU A 776 7.04 -5.49 11.43
CA GLU A 776 7.78 -6.06 10.30
C GLU A 776 8.13 -7.53 10.54
N GLU A 777 8.41 -7.95 11.78
CA GLU A 777 8.57 -9.37 12.12
C GLU A 777 7.29 -10.18 11.86
N ILE A 778 6.11 -9.60 12.15
CA ILE A 778 4.80 -10.20 11.87
C ILE A 778 4.49 -10.22 10.36
N ARG A 779 4.78 -9.14 9.65
CA ARG A 779 4.54 -9.03 8.20
C ARG A 779 5.51 -9.86 7.35
N ASN A 780 6.67 -10.22 7.89
CA ASN A 780 7.70 -11.04 7.24
C ASN A 780 7.95 -12.32 8.08
N PRO A 781 7.02 -13.29 8.08
CA PRO A 781 7.19 -14.52 8.86
C PRO A 781 8.43 -15.30 8.40
N LEU A 782 8.98 -16.13 9.28
CA LEU A 782 10.02 -17.09 8.91
C LEU A 782 9.49 -18.03 7.81
N MET A 783 10.30 -18.24 6.78
CA MET A 783 9.92 -19.01 5.59
C MET A 783 10.53 -20.41 5.66
N VAL A 784 9.81 -21.42 5.18
CA VAL A 784 10.17 -22.83 5.43
C VAL A 784 10.29 -23.63 4.16
N GLY A 785 11.39 -24.40 4.06
CA GLY A 785 11.56 -25.47 3.08
C GLY A 785 11.70 -26.82 3.77
N TYR A 786 10.97 -27.83 3.29
CA TYR A 786 11.09 -29.21 3.76
C TYR A 786 11.51 -30.16 2.64
N THR A 787 12.35 -31.11 2.97
CA THR A 787 12.73 -32.20 2.06
C THR A 787 13.17 -33.45 2.81
N GLU A 788 13.25 -34.55 2.07
CA GLU A 788 13.78 -35.87 2.49
C GLU A 788 14.89 -36.32 1.51
N GLY A 789 15.69 -37.28 1.92
CA GLY A 789 16.62 -37.94 1.05
C GLY A 789 18.09 -37.57 1.26
N ALA A 790 18.91 -37.75 0.22
CA ALA A 790 20.37 -37.62 0.29
C ALA A 790 20.81 -36.21 0.71
N ALA A 791 21.98 -36.13 1.34
CA ALA A 791 22.62 -34.85 1.69
C ALA A 791 23.08 -34.11 0.43
N GLY A 792 22.91 -32.78 0.46
CA GLY A 792 23.48 -31.89 -0.55
C GLY A 792 24.91 -31.44 -0.21
N LYS A 793 25.27 -30.23 -0.61
CA LYS A 793 26.65 -29.70 -0.44
C LYS A 793 26.71 -28.41 0.40
N GLN A 794 25.57 -27.75 0.63
CA GLN A 794 25.48 -26.49 1.36
C GLN A 794 25.60 -26.67 2.89
N GLY A 795 26.16 -25.72 3.59
CA GLY A 795 26.20 -25.72 5.06
C GLY A 795 24.81 -25.84 5.69
N ALA A 796 24.75 -26.35 6.92
CA ALA A 796 23.51 -26.49 7.66
C ALA A 796 22.91 -25.11 8.08
N THR A 797 23.70 -24.06 8.00
CA THR A 797 23.31 -22.66 8.25
C THR A 797 24.12 -21.75 7.34
N SER A 798 23.56 -20.60 7.00
CA SER A 798 24.29 -19.52 6.33
C SER A 798 23.73 -18.18 6.78
N LYS A 799 24.61 -17.19 6.92
CA LYS A 799 24.25 -15.79 7.17
C LYS A 799 24.01 -15.07 5.85
N GLY A 800 23.02 -14.18 5.83
CA GLY A 800 22.78 -13.26 4.73
C GLY A 800 23.29 -11.87 5.04
N VAL A 801 22.52 -10.86 4.61
CA VAL A 801 22.79 -9.46 4.93
C VAL A 801 22.32 -9.14 6.33
N SER A 802 23.15 -8.41 7.10
CA SER A 802 22.75 -7.90 8.41
C SER A 802 23.02 -6.42 8.54
N VAL A 803 22.22 -5.74 9.38
CA VAL A 803 22.37 -4.33 9.74
C VAL A 803 22.63 -4.21 11.23
N SER A 804 23.41 -3.20 11.64
CA SER A 804 23.72 -2.97 13.05
C SER A 804 22.55 -2.37 13.84
N GLU A 805 21.59 -1.77 13.16
CA GLU A 805 20.45 -1.06 13.74
C GLU A 805 19.14 -1.75 13.37
N LYS A 806 18.47 -2.43 14.32
CA LYS A 806 17.11 -2.94 14.10
C LYS A 806 16.15 -1.78 13.77
N GLY A 807 15.29 -1.97 12.77
CA GLY A 807 14.41 -0.91 12.24
C GLY A 807 14.99 -0.17 11.04
N VAL A 808 16.24 -0.45 10.65
CA VAL A 808 16.71 -0.21 9.28
C VAL A 808 16.38 -1.45 8.47
N LEU A 809 15.45 -1.30 7.53
CA LEU A 809 14.99 -2.40 6.68
C LEU A 809 15.90 -2.56 5.46
N VAL A 810 16.06 -3.78 4.98
CA VAL A 810 16.51 -4.07 3.61
C VAL A 810 15.25 -4.27 2.78
N THR A 811 14.82 -3.24 2.05
CA THR A 811 13.59 -3.27 1.25
C THR A 811 13.78 -3.93 -0.10
N PHE A 812 15.02 -3.92 -0.59
CA PHE A 812 15.41 -4.58 -1.84
C PHE A 812 16.83 -5.11 -1.76
N PHE A 813 17.05 -6.32 -2.24
CA PHE A 813 18.37 -6.89 -2.51
C PHE A 813 18.27 -7.80 -3.73
N GLY A 814 18.75 -7.33 -4.87
CA GLY A 814 18.54 -8.05 -6.12
C GLY A 814 19.24 -7.41 -7.31
N LYS A 815 18.89 -7.88 -8.50
CA LYS A 815 19.49 -7.40 -9.75
C LYS A 815 19.21 -5.91 -9.99
N ASN A 816 20.25 -5.19 -10.38
CA ASN A 816 20.10 -3.82 -10.84
C ASN A 816 19.29 -3.80 -12.15
N ARG A 817 18.08 -3.21 -12.11
CA ARG A 817 17.21 -3.05 -13.29
C ARG A 817 17.65 -1.92 -14.21
N ASP A 818 18.56 -1.09 -13.73
CA ASP A 818 18.99 0.16 -14.37
C ASP A 818 20.42 0.09 -14.91
N GLY A 819 21.10 -1.06 -14.77
CA GLY A 819 22.46 -1.27 -15.22
C GLY A 819 23.07 -2.60 -14.76
N GLU A 820 24.37 -2.67 -14.68
CA GLU A 820 25.10 -3.85 -14.20
C GLU A 820 25.11 -3.96 -12.66
N GLY A 821 25.38 -5.17 -12.16
CA GLY A 821 25.55 -5.47 -10.74
C GLY A 821 24.24 -5.82 -10.02
N ASP A 822 24.32 -5.76 -8.72
CA ASP A 822 23.20 -5.97 -7.82
C ASP A 822 22.95 -4.67 -7.04
N VAL A 823 21.72 -4.43 -6.58
CA VAL A 823 21.35 -3.28 -5.76
C VAL A 823 20.92 -3.75 -4.38
N ILE A 824 21.42 -3.07 -3.35
CA ILE A 824 20.86 -3.14 -2.01
C ILE A 824 20.21 -1.80 -1.67
N ARG A 825 18.98 -1.85 -1.16
CA ARG A 825 18.23 -0.67 -0.70
C ARG A 825 17.88 -0.83 0.77
N LEU A 826 18.25 0.18 1.52
CA LEU A 826 17.96 0.31 2.93
C LEU A 826 16.90 1.37 3.14
N TRP A 827 16.11 1.23 4.22
CA TRP A 827 15.18 2.26 4.66
C TRP A 827 15.21 2.39 6.18
N GLU A 828 15.61 3.57 6.66
CA GLU A 828 15.60 3.87 8.09
C GLU A 828 14.17 4.16 8.55
N GLN A 829 13.68 3.45 9.57
CA GLN A 829 12.34 3.63 10.13
C GLN A 829 12.30 3.74 11.65
N ASN A 830 13.45 3.98 12.28
CA ASN A 830 13.52 4.28 13.72
C ASN A 830 13.24 5.76 14.05
N GLY A 831 13.10 6.60 13.01
CA GLY A 831 13.01 8.05 13.17
C GLY A 831 14.31 8.68 13.68
N LYS A 832 15.47 8.03 13.48
CA LYS A 832 16.78 8.46 13.99
C LYS A 832 17.81 8.56 12.89
N THR A 833 18.62 9.61 12.92
CA THR A 833 19.85 9.65 12.13
C THR A 833 20.94 8.88 12.85
N SER A 834 21.42 7.78 12.28
CA SER A 834 22.45 6.94 12.89
C SER A 834 23.43 6.39 11.85
N PRO A 835 24.70 6.08 12.27
CA PRO A 835 25.55 5.24 11.46
C PRO A 835 24.95 3.83 11.44
N CYS A 836 24.95 3.20 10.28
CA CYS A 836 24.51 1.82 10.08
C CYS A 836 25.62 1.04 9.41
N LYS A 837 26.09 -0.02 10.06
CA LYS A 837 26.99 -1.00 9.46
C LYS A 837 26.16 -2.05 8.78
N VAL A 838 26.40 -2.24 7.49
CA VAL A 838 25.79 -3.30 6.67
C VAL A 838 26.85 -4.38 6.47
N THR A 839 26.56 -5.60 6.90
CA THR A 839 27.43 -6.76 6.70
C THR A 839 26.82 -7.67 5.66
N LEU A 840 27.59 -7.98 4.63
CA LEU A 840 27.25 -8.88 3.54
C LEU A 840 27.60 -10.33 3.88
N PRO A 841 27.05 -11.34 3.18
CA PRO A 841 27.42 -12.74 3.35
C PRO A 841 28.93 -12.98 3.19
N ASP A 842 29.48 -13.98 3.89
CA ASP A 842 30.94 -14.26 3.87
C ASP A 842 31.45 -14.64 2.46
N ASP A 843 30.63 -15.33 1.64
CA ASP A 843 30.99 -15.77 0.29
C ASP A 843 30.70 -14.72 -0.81
N ASN A 844 30.41 -13.46 -0.43
CA ASN A 844 30.17 -12.40 -1.40
C ASN A 844 31.45 -12.06 -2.20
N LYS A 845 31.28 -11.55 -3.42
CA LYS A 845 32.38 -11.16 -4.32
C LYS A 845 32.56 -9.65 -4.46
N TYR A 846 31.71 -8.87 -3.81
CA TYR A 846 31.72 -7.43 -3.94
C TYR A 846 32.94 -6.80 -3.24
N LYS A 847 33.51 -5.77 -3.87
CA LYS A 847 34.67 -5.04 -3.35
C LYS A 847 34.31 -3.65 -2.84
N SER A 848 33.25 -3.09 -3.41
CA SER A 848 32.80 -1.74 -3.08
C SER A 848 31.32 -1.59 -3.31
N VAL A 849 30.75 -0.49 -2.82
CA VAL A 849 29.38 -0.07 -3.09
C VAL A 849 29.40 1.35 -3.64
N GLN A 850 28.65 1.57 -4.72
CA GLN A 850 28.43 2.89 -5.30
C GLN A 850 27.08 3.41 -4.82
N PRO A 851 27.02 4.49 -4.03
CA PRO A 851 25.77 5.14 -3.69
C PRO A 851 25.00 5.54 -4.93
N CYS A 852 23.69 5.33 -4.94
CA CYS A 852 22.81 5.74 -6.02
C CYS A 852 21.47 6.25 -5.48
N ASN A 853 20.73 6.99 -6.31
CA ASN A 853 19.36 7.36 -5.98
C ASN A 853 18.40 6.18 -6.19
N LEU A 854 17.11 6.36 -5.89
CA LEU A 854 16.09 5.30 -5.99
C LEU A 854 15.84 4.80 -7.43
N ARG A 855 16.36 5.51 -8.45
CA ARG A 855 16.29 5.15 -9.87
C ARG A 855 17.65 4.74 -10.47
N GLY A 856 18.63 4.38 -9.62
CA GLY A 856 19.91 3.84 -10.03
C GLY A 856 20.93 4.87 -10.56
N GLU A 857 20.65 6.19 -10.51
CA GLU A 857 21.64 7.21 -10.88
C GLU A 857 22.69 7.32 -9.77
N LYS A 858 23.97 7.24 -10.14
CA LYS A 858 25.07 7.31 -9.18
C LYS A 858 25.11 8.63 -8.44
N THR A 859 25.31 8.54 -7.11
CA THR A 859 25.45 9.70 -6.22
C THR A 859 26.63 9.48 -5.28
N GLY A 860 27.36 10.55 -4.95
CA GLY A 860 28.49 10.44 -4.01
C GLY A 860 29.66 9.59 -4.53
N GLU A 861 30.61 9.34 -3.64
CA GLU A 861 31.81 8.55 -3.91
C GLU A 861 31.59 7.07 -3.59
N GLU A 862 32.34 6.21 -4.26
CA GLU A 862 32.38 4.76 -4.04
C GLU A 862 32.91 4.45 -2.63
N ILE A 863 32.29 3.51 -1.93
CA ILE A 863 32.67 3.09 -0.57
C ILE A 863 33.26 1.67 -0.64
N SER A 864 34.47 1.49 -0.15
CA SER A 864 35.13 0.18 -0.11
C SER A 864 34.47 -0.75 0.93
N ILE A 865 34.27 -2.01 0.56
CA ILE A 865 33.87 -3.08 1.48
C ILE A 865 35.11 -3.60 2.22
N LYS A 866 35.07 -3.60 3.56
CA LYS A 866 36.13 -4.14 4.41
C LYS A 866 35.55 -5.18 5.35
N ASN A 867 36.18 -6.36 5.43
CA ASN A 867 35.67 -7.48 6.25
C ASN A 867 34.18 -7.77 5.98
N ASN A 868 33.82 -7.86 4.71
CA ASN A 868 32.45 -8.06 4.23
C ASN A 868 31.45 -6.98 4.67
N ALA A 869 31.87 -5.82 5.07
CA ALA A 869 31.00 -4.76 5.57
C ALA A 869 31.35 -3.38 5.01
N PHE A 870 30.35 -2.53 4.96
CA PHE A 870 30.49 -1.09 4.75
C PHE A 870 29.64 -0.31 5.76
N GLU A 871 30.00 0.93 6.00
CA GLU A 871 29.26 1.81 6.92
C GLU A 871 28.67 2.99 6.18
N VAL A 872 27.44 3.33 6.52
CA VAL A 872 26.71 4.45 5.95
C VAL A 872 25.96 5.20 7.04
N LYS A 873 25.91 6.52 6.95
CA LYS A 873 25.07 7.35 7.80
C LYS A 873 23.74 7.57 7.11
N ILE A 874 22.66 6.99 7.65
CA ILE A 874 21.30 7.15 7.14
C ILE A 874 20.56 8.16 8.02
N LYS A 875 19.88 9.13 7.41
CA LYS A 875 19.05 10.08 8.15
C LYS A 875 17.73 9.42 8.57
N ALA A 876 17.10 10.01 9.57
CA ALA A 876 15.77 9.59 10.00
C ALA A 876 14.79 9.49 8.83
N ASN A 877 14.07 8.37 8.72
CA ASN A 877 13.06 8.05 7.71
C ASN A 877 13.56 8.13 6.24
N GLN A 878 14.87 8.03 6.00
CA GLN A 878 15.47 8.16 4.68
C GLN A 878 15.75 6.79 4.05
N PRO A 879 15.52 6.62 2.71
CA PRO A 879 16.07 5.52 1.96
C PRO A 879 17.55 5.75 1.62
N ALA A 880 18.31 4.65 1.45
CA ALA A 880 19.67 4.67 0.95
C ALA A 880 19.88 3.48 0.00
N SER A 881 20.31 3.73 -1.22
CA SER A 881 20.51 2.71 -2.25
C SER A 881 21.98 2.64 -2.67
N PHE A 882 22.45 1.41 -2.92
CA PHE A 882 23.83 1.15 -3.31
C PHE A 882 23.87 0.09 -4.41
N ILE A 883 24.66 0.36 -5.45
CA ILE A 883 25.04 -0.63 -6.47
C ILE A 883 26.26 -1.36 -5.92
N LEU A 884 26.21 -2.67 -5.84
CA LEU A 884 27.27 -3.55 -5.39
C LEU A 884 28.20 -3.88 -6.56
N ILE A 885 29.51 -3.65 -6.39
CA ILE A 885 30.54 -3.75 -7.42
C ILE A 885 31.57 -4.80 -7.03
#